data_a658ce3c0130952b79d3c05b11267afd
#
_entry.id   a658ce3c0130952b79d3c05b11267afd
#
_cell.length_a   1.000
_cell.length_b   1.000
_cell.length_c   1.000
_cell.angle_alpha   90.00
_cell.angle_beta   90.00
_cell.angle_gamma   90.00
#
_symmetry.space_group_name_H-M   'P 1'
#
loop_
_entity.id
_entity.type
_entity.pdbx_description
1 polymer ?
#
loop_
_entity_poly.entity_id
_entity_poly.type
_entity_poly.pdbx_seq_one_letter_code
_entity_poly.pdbx_strand_id
1 'polypeptide(L)'
;MSAVHARPRLIAAFTFAATAISSISLVSSVSVVTVAAAPAAIGAPSRLVPVGPLRLADTRQADCGCARLDPNTIRVSLSGRPGIPSGITAAAITVTAADALVGAFVTAWPAGGARPDTSTVNVRPGHAVANSAIIPIGVDGSIDVFASVSTAMIIDVSAVFVTAPSAAAGRFVPTPPTRLLDTRDGAGPLPVGGTVTVPLPVGVPADALALMVNVTSVDARIPGFLTGRAAGTSATTTSFLNPDGGGAPVAASVILPASSTGVTIDTTSGGQVVIDLVGWFTGSSTTVSTSGLFVATSPTRLLDTRASAPRLWRAGTRELALPVAGASALVTNVTLDQADTGGFVTAYPAGTSRPGTSSVNAAARNATVANLAVTSVSDRGVAYFSNEGTDVIVDLTGWFTGSPIVATQPVPANTPPELRVLMIGDSTLAALNVSTSSQRALRGFVPVVDAAPCRRLVAPSCRSAYTGAVPDTAVNAIANAPGAVDVVVMKAGYNEGTIGFESDVVQVVLTARARGIDLVLWLTYSEGTGTQLNRYPINNAVVRRLAASGAYPELQVADWRTYAANSSGWYAGDRVHLQGAGAWATADYVSRWVAHATHRPCPMPWVPGAAVDDPCPDPDATAAAIGTPDLRGLYSF
;
A
#
# COMPACT_ATOMS: atom_id res chain seq x y z
N MET A 1 63.40 -67.04 39.96
CA MET A 1 62.11 -66.59 40.53
C MET A 1 62.07 -65.10 40.37
N SER A 2 60.96 -64.60 39.86
CA SER A 2 60.58 -63.21 39.71
C SER A 2 60.98 -62.52 38.41
N ALA A 3 59.95 -62.23 37.67
CA ALA A 3 59.96 -61.65 36.35
C ALA A 3 60.27 -60.15 36.36
N VAL A 4 61.03 -59.73 35.36
CA VAL A 4 61.30 -58.32 35.05
C VAL A 4 60.34 -57.86 33.96
N HIS A 5 59.50 -56.87 34.26
CA HIS A 5 58.65 -56.22 33.29
C HIS A 5 59.38 -55.01 32.72
N ALA A 6 59.60 -55.05 31.40
CA ALA A 6 60.14 -53.94 30.63
C ALA A 6 58.98 -52.93 30.30
N ARG A 7 59.27 -51.65 30.52
CA ARG A 7 58.44 -50.52 30.04
C ARG A 7 59.01 -49.97 28.73
N PRO A 8 58.16 -49.71 27.70
CA PRO A 8 58.62 -49.00 26.49
C PRO A 8 58.63 -47.49 26.73
N ARG A 9 59.63 -46.82 26.16
CA ARG A 9 59.79 -45.36 26.14
C ARG A 9 58.81 -44.73 25.12
N LEU A 10 58.01 -43.73 25.55
CA LEU A 10 57.29 -42.87 24.67
C LEU A 10 58.19 -41.79 24.05
N ILE A 11 58.19 -41.70 22.72
CA ILE A 11 58.79 -40.61 21.94
C ILE A 11 57.73 -39.55 21.80
N ALA A 12 57.99 -38.36 22.32
CA ALA A 12 57.14 -37.20 22.16
C ALA A 12 57.40 -36.59 20.77
N ALA A 13 56.35 -36.61 19.89
CA ALA A 13 56.39 -35.87 18.65
C ALA A 13 55.76 -34.48 18.90
N PHE A 14 56.49 -33.42 18.67
CA PHE A 14 56.04 -32.06 18.66
C PHE A 14 55.28 -31.82 17.35
N THR A 15 53.95 -31.60 17.44
CA THR A 15 53.14 -31.15 16.32
C THR A 15 53.01 -29.63 16.40
N PHE A 16 53.50 -28.93 15.39
CA PHE A 16 53.25 -27.49 15.18
C PHE A 16 51.75 -27.27 14.87
N ALA A 17 51.08 -26.54 15.73
CA ALA A 17 49.73 -26.06 15.45
C ALA A 17 49.80 -24.86 14.48
N ALA A 18 49.38 -25.05 13.25
CA ALA A 18 49.13 -23.95 12.31
C ALA A 18 47.81 -23.28 12.71
N THR A 19 47.86 -22.01 13.12
CA THR A 19 46.70 -21.15 13.35
C THR A 19 46.07 -20.82 12.02
N ALA A 20 44.95 -21.47 11.70
CA ALA A 20 44.11 -21.11 10.57
C ALA A 20 43.34 -19.84 10.93
N ILE A 21 43.65 -18.73 10.27
CA ILE A 21 42.82 -17.49 10.27
C ILE A 21 41.57 -17.81 9.47
N SER A 22 40.45 -18.05 10.15
CA SER A 22 39.14 -18.16 9.53
C SER A 22 38.70 -16.77 9.04
N SER A 23 38.82 -16.53 7.75
CA SER A 23 38.14 -15.42 7.09
C SER A 23 36.63 -15.63 7.21
N ILE A 24 35.97 -14.81 8.04
CA ILE A 24 34.53 -14.73 8.09
C ILE A 24 34.09 -14.01 6.81
N SER A 25 33.70 -14.79 5.81
CA SER A 25 32.94 -14.27 4.66
C SER A 25 31.55 -13.91 5.15
N LEU A 26 31.26 -12.60 5.28
CA LEU A 26 29.89 -12.12 5.36
C LEU A 26 29.19 -12.50 4.03
N VAL A 27 28.51 -13.61 4.02
CA VAL A 27 27.53 -13.92 2.99
C VAL A 27 26.32 -13.07 3.30
N SER A 28 26.23 -11.91 2.63
CA SER A 28 24.97 -11.17 2.55
C SER A 28 23.94 -12.11 1.92
N SER A 29 22.99 -12.58 2.68
CA SER A 29 21.85 -13.34 2.18
C SER A 29 21.01 -12.39 1.32
N VAL A 30 21.29 -12.37 0.03
CA VAL A 30 20.36 -11.85 -0.97
C VAL A 30 19.17 -12.77 -0.91
N SER A 31 18.07 -12.32 -0.31
CA SER A 31 16.79 -13.02 -0.40
C SER A 31 16.38 -13.04 -1.86
N VAL A 32 16.68 -14.14 -2.55
CA VAL A 32 16.14 -14.41 -3.87
C VAL A 32 14.64 -14.64 -3.67
N VAL A 33 13.85 -13.64 -4.01
CA VAL A 33 12.40 -13.81 -4.14
C VAL A 33 12.21 -14.87 -5.22
N THR A 34 11.75 -16.05 -4.83
CA THR A 34 11.35 -17.09 -5.77
C THR A 34 10.26 -16.54 -6.66
N VAL A 35 10.61 -16.21 -7.89
CA VAL A 35 9.64 -15.83 -8.92
C VAL A 35 8.68 -17.02 -9.09
N ALA A 36 7.39 -16.77 -8.90
CA ALA A 36 6.36 -17.75 -9.23
C ALA A 36 6.58 -18.29 -10.66
N ALA A 37 6.21 -19.52 -10.92
CA ALA A 37 6.32 -20.11 -12.25
C ALA A 37 5.75 -19.16 -13.31
N ALA A 38 6.42 -19.04 -14.46
CA ALA A 38 6.01 -18.14 -15.53
C ALA A 38 4.52 -18.38 -15.88
N PRO A 39 3.68 -17.34 -15.91
CA PRO A 39 2.26 -17.50 -16.18
C PRO A 39 2.03 -18.07 -17.56
N ALA A 40 1.09 -19.02 -17.68
CA ALA A 40 0.75 -19.63 -18.96
C ALA A 40 0.04 -18.63 -19.86
N ALA A 41 0.50 -18.46 -21.10
CA ALA A 41 -0.18 -17.65 -22.11
C ALA A 41 -1.54 -18.27 -22.43
N ILE A 42 -2.61 -17.46 -22.45
CA ILE A 42 -3.95 -17.91 -22.84
C ILE A 42 -4.19 -17.71 -24.35
N GLY A 43 -3.48 -16.80 -24.99
CA GLY A 43 -3.72 -16.43 -26.38
C GLY A 43 -2.47 -16.30 -27.22
N ALA A 44 -2.67 -16.34 -28.54
CA ALA A 44 -1.64 -15.98 -29.52
C ALA A 44 -1.35 -14.46 -29.44
N PRO A 45 -0.14 -14.03 -29.87
CA PRO A 45 0.17 -12.62 -30.01
C PRO A 45 -0.92 -11.88 -30.81
N SER A 46 -1.30 -10.70 -30.35
CA SER A 46 -2.48 -9.99 -30.83
C SER A 46 -2.20 -8.49 -31.00
N ARG A 47 -2.81 -7.89 -32.01
CA ARG A 47 -2.74 -6.44 -32.27
C ARG A 47 -3.96 -5.72 -31.73
N LEU A 48 -3.80 -4.50 -31.31
CA LEU A 48 -4.91 -3.64 -30.88
C LEU A 48 -5.76 -3.18 -32.07
N VAL A 49 -7.08 -3.13 -31.85
CA VAL A 49 -8.08 -2.46 -32.72
C VAL A 49 -8.93 -1.55 -31.84
N PRO A 50 -8.89 -0.23 -32.04
CA PRO A 50 -9.79 0.69 -31.35
C PRO A 50 -11.26 0.43 -31.71
N VAL A 51 -12.19 0.48 -30.73
CA VAL A 51 -13.62 0.20 -30.97
C VAL A 51 -14.55 1.24 -30.38
N GLY A 52 -14.05 2.27 -29.81
CA GLY A 52 -14.92 3.24 -29.24
C GLY A 52 -14.23 4.23 -28.34
N PRO A 53 -14.82 4.69 -27.25
CA PRO A 53 -15.42 3.90 -26.14
C PRO A 53 -16.90 3.57 -26.32
N LEU A 54 -17.29 2.32 -25.99
CA LEU A 54 -18.64 1.79 -26.09
C LEU A 54 -19.10 1.21 -24.75
N ARG A 55 -20.38 1.46 -24.35
CA ARG A 55 -20.99 0.81 -23.20
C ARG A 55 -21.36 -0.63 -23.55
N LEU A 56 -20.80 -1.61 -22.82
CA LEU A 56 -21.12 -3.04 -22.97
C LEU A 56 -22.22 -3.49 -22.02
N ALA A 57 -22.15 -3.04 -20.75
CA ALA A 57 -23.12 -3.40 -19.73
C ALA A 57 -23.31 -2.27 -18.71
N ASP A 58 -24.55 -2.17 -18.18
CA ASP A 58 -24.89 -1.29 -17.06
C ASP A 58 -25.99 -1.93 -16.25
N THR A 59 -25.68 -2.48 -15.08
CA THR A 59 -26.65 -3.23 -14.25
C THR A 59 -27.72 -2.37 -13.60
N ARG A 60 -27.65 -1.05 -13.74
CA ARG A 60 -28.69 -0.10 -13.31
C ARG A 60 -29.84 -0.01 -14.31
N GLN A 61 -29.63 -0.47 -15.55
CA GLN A 61 -30.62 -0.49 -16.60
C GLN A 61 -31.44 -1.79 -16.58
N ALA A 62 -32.70 -1.73 -16.97
CA ALA A 62 -33.58 -2.90 -17.08
C ALA A 62 -33.03 -3.89 -18.11
N ASP A 63 -32.55 -3.43 -19.27
CA ASP A 63 -31.72 -4.17 -20.20
C ASP A 63 -30.26 -3.84 -19.90
N CYS A 64 -29.63 -4.68 -19.09
CA CYS A 64 -28.26 -4.44 -18.66
C CYS A 64 -27.22 -4.67 -19.76
N GLY A 65 -27.56 -5.24 -20.91
CA GLY A 65 -26.61 -5.71 -21.91
C GLY A 65 -25.74 -6.90 -21.41
N CYS A 66 -26.19 -7.60 -20.40
CA CYS A 66 -25.46 -8.67 -19.71
C CYS A 66 -26.36 -9.85 -19.35
N ALA A 67 -25.79 -11.05 -19.15
CA ALA A 67 -26.47 -12.18 -18.54
C ALA A 67 -26.07 -12.31 -17.08
N ARG A 68 -27.05 -12.43 -16.18
CA ARG A 68 -26.77 -12.68 -14.76
C ARG A 68 -26.57 -14.16 -14.52
N LEU A 69 -25.40 -14.55 -14.01
CA LEU A 69 -25.05 -15.94 -13.70
C LEU A 69 -25.48 -16.31 -12.28
N ASP A 70 -25.31 -15.40 -11.34
CA ASP A 70 -25.70 -15.50 -9.94
C ASP A 70 -25.95 -14.07 -9.38
N PRO A 71 -26.36 -13.89 -8.10
CA PRO A 71 -26.61 -12.56 -7.53
C PRO A 71 -25.43 -11.59 -7.65
N ASN A 72 -24.20 -12.08 -7.69
CA ASN A 72 -22.98 -11.29 -7.64
C ASN A 72 -22.17 -11.33 -8.95
N THR A 73 -22.54 -12.20 -9.92
CA THR A 73 -21.77 -12.41 -11.15
C THR A 73 -22.61 -12.13 -12.39
N ILE A 74 -22.06 -11.34 -13.30
CA ILE A 74 -22.63 -11.11 -14.63
C ILE A 74 -21.67 -11.62 -15.70
N ARG A 75 -22.23 -12.05 -16.84
CA ARG A 75 -21.51 -12.32 -18.08
C ARG A 75 -21.78 -11.24 -19.10
N VAL A 76 -20.73 -10.70 -19.70
CA VAL A 76 -20.80 -9.66 -20.72
C VAL A 76 -20.22 -10.19 -22.01
N SER A 77 -21.06 -10.35 -23.04
CA SER A 77 -20.63 -10.78 -24.36
C SER A 77 -20.08 -9.60 -25.15
N LEU A 78 -18.94 -9.78 -25.80
CA LEU A 78 -18.34 -8.85 -26.74
C LEU A 78 -18.54 -9.32 -28.19
N SER A 79 -18.47 -10.63 -28.43
CA SER A 79 -18.65 -11.18 -29.78
C SER A 79 -20.01 -10.87 -30.35
N GLY A 80 -20.05 -10.50 -31.64
CA GLY A 80 -21.28 -10.19 -32.37
C GLY A 80 -21.86 -8.79 -32.09
N ARG A 81 -21.25 -7.99 -31.23
CA ARG A 81 -21.71 -6.60 -31.02
C ARG A 81 -21.28 -5.68 -32.17
N PRO A 82 -22.16 -4.75 -32.58
CA PRO A 82 -21.81 -3.74 -33.57
C PRO A 82 -20.53 -2.98 -33.20
N GLY A 83 -19.62 -2.82 -34.15
CA GLY A 83 -18.35 -2.13 -33.96
C GLY A 83 -17.24 -2.98 -33.33
N ILE A 84 -17.52 -4.21 -32.87
CA ILE A 84 -16.49 -5.13 -32.36
C ILE A 84 -16.16 -6.17 -33.44
N PRO A 85 -14.87 -6.29 -33.86
CA PRO A 85 -14.45 -7.27 -34.86
C PRO A 85 -14.55 -8.70 -34.32
N SER A 86 -14.58 -9.67 -35.23
CA SER A 86 -14.48 -11.08 -34.87
C SER A 86 -13.04 -11.48 -34.48
N GLY A 87 -12.88 -12.62 -33.82
CA GLY A 87 -11.55 -13.16 -33.46
C GLY A 87 -10.83 -12.39 -32.37
N ILE A 88 -11.57 -11.74 -31.49
CA ILE A 88 -11.01 -11.04 -30.32
C ILE A 88 -10.40 -12.03 -29.33
N THR A 89 -9.23 -11.68 -28.79
CA THR A 89 -8.49 -12.46 -27.79
C THR A 89 -8.47 -11.81 -26.43
N ALA A 90 -8.59 -10.47 -26.40
CA ALA A 90 -8.67 -9.68 -25.18
C ALA A 90 -9.41 -8.37 -25.45
N ALA A 91 -9.86 -7.71 -24.37
CA ALA A 91 -10.49 -6.39 -24.43
C ALA A 91 -9.88 -5.44 -23.40
N ALA A 92 -9.64 -4.21 -23.82
CA ALA A 92 -9.34 -3.10 -22.93
C ALA A 92 -10.67 -2.50 -22.46
N ILE A 93 -11.02 -2.79 -21.22
CA ILE A 93 -12.29 -2.39 -20.60
C ILE A 93 -12.06 -1.41 -19.46
N THR A 94 -13.06 -0.64 -19.15
CA THR A 94 -13.19 0.05 -17.87
C THR A 94 -14.33 -0.57 -17.08
N VAL A 95 -14.03 -0.99 -15.86
CA VAL A 95 -15.02 -1.48 -14.89
C VAL A 95 -15.29 -0.37 -13.91
N THR A 96 -16.53 0.11 -13.85
CA THR A 96 -16.98 1.06 -12.82
C THR A 96 -17.93 0.35 -11.87
N ALA A 97 -17.64 0.42 -10.58
CA ALA A 97 -18.51 -0.03 -9.50
C ALA A 97 -19.07 1.18 -8.76
N ALA A 98 -20.39 1.19 -8.52
CA ALA A 98 -21.07 2.29 -7.87
C ALA A 98 -22.12 1.78 -6.88
N ASP A 99 -22.55 2.66 -5.95
CA ASP A 99 -23.62 2.41 -5.00
C ASP A 99 -23.37 1.28 -3.99
N ALA A 100 -22.10 0.88 -3.77
CA ALA A 100 -21.74 -0.06 -2.72
C ALA A 100 -21.86 0.61 -1.34
N LEU A 101 -22.58 -0.04 -0.41
CA LEU A 101 -22.77 0.47 0.97
C LEU A 101 -21.61 0.16 1.90
N VAL A 102 -20.77 -0.80 1.54
CA VAL A 102 -19.58 -1.22 2.30
C VAL A 102 -18.39 -1.37 1.35
N GLY A 103 -17.17 -1.43 1.90
CA GLY A 103 -15.97 -1.72 1.11
C GLY A 103 -16.10 -3.04 0.35
N ALA A 104 -15.70 -3.04 -0.92
CA ALA A 104 -15.89 -4.16 -1.82
C ALA A 104 -14.76 -4.26 -2.85
N PHE A 105 -14.72 -5.36 -3.57
CA PHE A 105 -13.91 -5.50 -4.77
C PHE A 105 -14.72 -6.10 -5.93
N VAL A 106 -14.28 -5.77 -7.13
CA VAL A 106 -14.81 -6.37 -8.37
C VAL A 106 -13.66 -7.08 -9.08
N THR A 107 -13.95 -8.27 -9.60
CA THR A 107 -13.00 -9.07 -10.40
C THR A 107 -13.59 -9.34 -11.76
N ALA A 108 -12.81 -9.10 -12.84
CA ALA A 108 -13.15 -9.45 -14.20
C ALA A 108 -12.17 -10.53 -14.74
N TRP A 109 -12.70 -11.56 -15.43
CA TRP A 109 -11.88 -12.65 -15.99
C TRP A 109 -12.52 -13.23 -17.25
N PRO A 110 -11.78 -14.08 -18.04
CA PRO A 110 -12.35 -14.73 -19.22
C PRO A 110 -13.52 -15.63 -18.85
N ALA A 111 -14.64 -15.51 -19.55
CA ALA A 111 -15.84 -16.30 -19.30
C ALA A 111 -15.57 -17.80 -19.39
N GLY A 112 -16.17 -18.57 -18.47
CA GLY A 112 -15.99 -20.00 -18.36
C GLY A 112 -14.71 -20.46 -17.65
N GLY A 113 -13.79 -19.55 -17.34
CA GLY A 113 -12.63 -19.81 -16.48
C GLY A 113 -12.97 -19.75 -14.98
N ALA A 114 -12.09 -20.29 -14.14
CA ALA A 114 -12.18 -20.11 -12.70
C ALA A 114 -11.93 -18.62 -12.34
N ARG A 115 -12.71 -18.10 -11.39
CA ARG A 115 -12.47 -16.74 -10.87
C ARG A 115 -11.10 -16.69 -10.21
N PRO A 116 -10.20 -15.76 -10.62
CA PRO A 116 -8.90 -15.61 -10.00
C PRO A 116 -9.02 -14.94 -8.61
N ASP A 117 -8.00 -15.15 -7.77
CA ASP A 117 -7.88 -14.47 -6.46
C ASP A 117 -7.17 -13.11 -6.62
N THR A 118 -7.73 -12.27 -7.50
CA THR A 118 -7.25 -10.92 -7.80
C THR A 118 -8.43 -9.96 -7.85
N SER A 119 -8.17 -8.66 -7.66
CA SER A 119 -9.19 -7.63 -7.84
C SER A 119 -8.89 -6.79 -9.09
N THR A 120 -9.95 -6.38 -9.81
CA THR A 120 -9.86 -5.39 -10.88
C THR A 120 -10.12 -3.99 -10.34
N VAL A 121 -11.12 -3.85 -9.46
CA VAL A 121 -11.51 -2.58 -8.82
C VAL A 121 -11.66 -2.80 -7.32
N ASN A 122 -11.16 -1.87 -6.50
CA ASN A 122 -11.40 -1.82 -5.07
C ASN A 122 -12.35 -0.64 -4.77
N VAL A 123 -13.50 -0.92 -4.16
CA VAL A 123 -14.61 0.01 -4.05
C VAL A 123 -14.68 0.60 -2.66
N ARG A 124 -14.78 1.93 -2.58
CA ARG A 124 -15.04 2.64 -1.32
C ARG A 124 -16.55 2.81 -1.11
N PRO A 125 -17.06 2.68 0.12
CA PRO A 125 -18.47 2.87 0.42
C PRO A 125 -19.00 4.23 -0.06
N GLY A 126 -20.15 4.23 -0.77
CA GLY A 126 -20.80 5.45 -1.24
C GLY A 126 -20.12 6.16 -2.41
N HIS A 127 -19.05 5.62 -3.00
CA HIS A 127 -18.35 6.22 -4.13
C HIS A 127 -18.46 5.38 -5.39
N ALA A 128 -18.51 6.05 -6.55
CA ALA A 128 -18.29 5.40 -7.84
C ALA A 128 -16.79 5.30 -8.10
N VAL A 129 -16.27 4.09 -8.28
CA VAL A 129 -14.85 3.84 -8.52
C VAL A 129 -14.69 3.11 -9.84
N ALA A 130 -13.88 3.67 -10.73
CA ALA A 130 -13.53 3.06 -12.01
C ALA A 130 -12.07 2.62 -12.02
N ASN A 131 -11.79 1.51 -12.70
CA ASN A 131 -10.46 1.13 -13.11
C ASN A 131 -10.51 0.46 -14.49
N SER A 132 -9.48 0.70 -15.29
CA SER A 132 -9.31 0.01 -16.56
C SER A 132 -8.58 -1.32 -16.36
N ALA A 133 -8.83 -2.26 -17.27
CA ALA A 133 -8.14 -3.54 -17.31
C ALA A 133 -8.06 -4.06 -18.76
N ILE A 134 -7.01 -4.84 -19.07
CA ILE A 134 -6.97 -5.62 -20.30
C ILE A 134 -7.23 -7.07 -19.91
N ILE A 135 -8.40 -7.57 -20.28
CA ILE A 135 -8.89 -8.88 -19.86
C ILE A 135 -8.93 -9.84 -21.06
N PRO A 136 -8.37 -11.05 -20.94
CA PRO A 136 -8.56 -12.09 -21.94
C PRO A 136 -10.04 -12.41 -22.15
N ILE A 137 -10.41 -12.83 -23.35
CA ILE A 137 -11.78 -13.21 -23.70
C ILE A 137 -11.94 -14.72 -23.57
N GLY A 138 -13.05 -15.17 -23.01
CA GLY A 138 -13.42 -16.57 -22.93
C GLY A 138 -13.77 -17.15 -24.31
N VAL A 139 -13.87 -18.48 -24.40
CA VAL A 139 -14.10 -19.20 -25.66
C VAL A 139 -15.40 -18.82 -26.37
N ASP A 140 -16.39 -18.31 -25.65
CA ASP A 140 -17.68 -17.84 -26.16
C ASP A 140 -17.69 -16.35 -26.54
N GLY A 141 -16.54 -15.68 -26.49
CA GLY A 141 -16.42 -14.25 -26.79
C GLY A 141 -16.89 -13.33 -25.68
N SER A 142 -16.90 -13.79 -24.42
CA SER A 142 -17.42 -13.09 -23.26
C SER A 142 -16.37 -12.94 -22.14
N ILE A 143 -16.67 -12.07 -21.18
CA ILE A 143 -16.00 -11.97 -19.88
C ILE A 143 -17.02 -12.17 -18.76
N ASP A 144 -16.58 -12.69 -17.62
CA ASP A 144 -17.35 -12.75 -16.38
C ASP A 144 -16.86 -11.65 -15.44
N VAL A 145 -17.79 -11.02 -14.70
CA VAL A 145 -17.52 -9.95 -13.75
C VAL A 145 -18.26 -10.22 -12.45
N PHE A 146 -17.51 -10.37 -11.37
CA PHE A 146 -18.01 -10.63 -10.02
C PHE A 146 -17.82 -9.40 -9.12
N ALA A 147 -18.78 -9.13 -8.26
CA ALA A 147 -18.67 -8.15 -7.17
C ALA A 147 -18.82 -8.85 -5.81
N SER A 148 -17.94 -8.55 -4.86
CA SER A 148 -17.94 -9.18 -3.52
C SER A 148 -19.15 -8.80 -2.67
N VAL A 149 -19.84 -7.70 -3.01
CA VAL A 149 -21.09 -7.24 -2.41
C VAL A 149 -22.04 -6.71 -3.50
N SER A 150 -23.30 -6.52 -3.15
CA SER A 150 -24.27 -5.88 -4.06
C SER A 150 -23.79 -4.47 -4.43
N THR A 151 -23.53 -4.24 -5.70
CA THR A 151 -23.07 -2.98 -6.27
C THR A 151 -23.53 -2.86 -7.72
N ALA A 152 -23.72 -1.65 -8.21
CA ALA A 152 -23.94 -1.41 -9.63
C ALA A 152 -22.61 -1.60 -10.39
N MET A 153 -22.66 -2.35 -11.49
CA MET A 153 -21.51 -2.61 -12.36
C MET A 153 -21.76 -2.03 -13.74
N ILE A 154 -20.79 -1.26 -14.22
CA ILE A 154 -20.81 -0.62 -15.53
C ILE A 154 -19.53 -1.04 -16.26
N ILE A 155 -19.67 -1.57 -17.47
CA ILE A 155 -18.56 -2.07 -18.27
C ILE A 155 -18.52 -1.31 -19.59
N ASP A 156 -17.44 -0.59 -19.83
CA ASP A 156 -17.14 0.13 -21.06
C ASP A 156 -15.94 -0.49 -21.76
N VAL A 157 -15.87 -0.50 -23.09
CA VAL A 157 -14.72 -0.98 -23.87
C VAL A 157 -14.17 0.14 -24.74
N SER A 158 -12.83 0.30 -24.76
CA SER A 158 -12.14 1.30 -25.58
C SER A 158 -11.37 0.69 -26.75
N ALA A 159 -10.91 -0.54 -26.61
CA ALA A 159 -10.21 -1.28 -27.65
C ALA A 159 -10.33 -2.79 -27.44
N VAL A 160 -10.11 -3.56 -28.49
CA VAL A 160 -9.98 -5.01 -28.43
C VAL A 160 -8.65 -5.45 -29.04
N PHE A 161 -8.24 -6.66 -28.73
CA PHE A 161 -7.06 -7.29 -29.33
C PHE A 161 -7.52 -8.45 -30.22
N VAL A 162 -6.94 -8.54 -31.42
CA VAL A 162 -7.23 -9.61 -32.38
C VAL A 162 -5.94 -10.33 -32.75
N THR A 163 -6.00 -11.64 -32.92
CA THR A 163 -4.84 -12.48 -33.25
C THR A 163 -4.07 -11.93 -34.44
N ALA A 164 -2.77 -11.79 -34.29
CA ALA A 164 -1.87 -11.40 -35.34
C ALA A 164 -0.46 -11.93 -35.04
N PRO A 165 0.12 -12.81 -35.87
CA PRO A 165 1.49 -13.30 -35.67
C PRO A 165 2.53 -12.19 -35.90
N SER A 166 2.19 -11.18 -36.69
CA SER A 166 2.93 -9.92 -36.91
C SER A 166 1.96 -8.85 -37.39
N ALA A 167 2.28 -7.59 -37.22
CA ALA A 167 1.44 -6.47 -37.68
C ALA A 167 2.28 -5.21 -37.99
N ALA A 168 1.77 -4.34 -38.86
CA ALA A 168 2.20 -2.96 -38.95
C ALA A 168 1.43 -2.14 -37.87
N ALA A 169 0.12 -2.13 -37.95
CA ALA A 169 -0.76 -1.36 -37.08
C ALA A 169 -1.18 -2.15 -35.81
N GLY A 170 -1.39 -1.45 -34.72
CA GLY A 170 -1.93 -1.99 -33.44
C GLY A 170 -0.89 -2.65 -32.53
N ARG A 171 0.41 -2.41 -32.77
CA ARG A 171 1.49 -2.84 -31.89
C ARG A 171 1.78 -1.75 -30.84
N PHE A 172 2.06 -2.14 -29.63
CA PHE A 172 2.44 -1.22 -28.57
C PHE A 172 3.92 -0.82 -28.67
N VAL A 173 4.18 0.47 -28.59
CA VAL A 173 5.51 1.04 -28.47
C VAL A 173 5.62 1.66 -27.08
N PRO A 174 6.32 1.00 -26.14
CA PRO A 174 6.50 1.55 -24.81
C PRO A 174 7.41 2.76 -24.82
N THR A 175 7.12 3.75 -23.96
CA THR A 175 7.98 4.92 -23.72
C THR A 175 8.24 5.03 -22.21
N PRO A 176 9.35 5.64 -21.79
CA PRO A 176 9.47 6.09 -20.41
C PRO A 176 8.27 7.00 -20.08
N PRO A 177 7.65 6.85 -18.89
CA PRO A 177 6.52 7.70 -18.50
C PRO A 177 6.89 9.18 -18.62
N THR A 178 6.13 9.92 -19.45
CA THR A 178 6.43 11.32 -19.80
C THR A 178 5.19 12.19 -19.66
N ARG A 179 5.31 13.33 -18.96
CA ARG A 179 4.22 14.28 -18.77
C ARG A 179 3.85 14.93 -20.11
N LEU A 180 2.60 14.75 -20.56
CA LEU A 180 2.04 15.41 -21.75
C LEU A 180 1.32 16.71 -21.39
N LEU A 181 0.60 16.71 -20.27
CA LEU A 181 -0.16 17.85 -19.80
C LEU A 181 -0.15 17.89 -18.27
N ASP A 182 0.04 19.07 -17.73
CA ASP A 182 -0.26 19.39 -16.35
C ASP A 182 -0.94 20.77 -16.31
N THR A 183 -2.24 20.80 -16.06
CA THR A 183 -2.97 22.06 -16.07
C THR A 183 -2.58 22.99 -14.93
N ARG A 184 -1.90 22.48 -13.89
CA ARG A 184 -1.34 23.30 -12.80
C ARG A 184 -0.20 24.19 -13.26
N ASP A 185 0.50 23.80 -14.35
CA ASP A 185 1.70 24.48 -14.89
C ASP A 185 1.34 25.55 -15.94
N GLY A 186 0.16 26.19 -15.82
CA GLY A 186 -0.14 27.38 -16.63
C GLY A 186 -1.54 27.44 -17.27
N ALA A 187 -2.12 26.31 -17.70
CA ALA A 187 -3.45 26.32 -18.33
C ALA A 187 -4.60 26.58 -17.31
N GLY A 188 -4.34 26.34 -16.04
CA GLY A 188 -5.32 26.44 -14.96
C GLY A 188 -6.35 25.30 -14.96
N PRO A 189 -7.19 25.24 -13.91
CA PRO A 189 -8.18 24.17 -13.75
C PRO A 189 -9.26 24.25 -14.82
N LEU A 190 -9.68 23.10 -15.33
CA LEU A 190 -10.83 23.01 -16.22
C LEU A 190 -12.13 23.38 -15.47
N PRO A 191 -13.06 24.06 -16.12
CA PRO A 191 -14.41 24.27 -15.57
C PRO A 191 -15.18 22.94 -15.47
N VAL A 192 -16.26 22.91 -14.72
CA VAL A 192 -17.26 21.84 -14.76
C VAL A 192 -17.82 21.75 -16.19
N GLY A 193 -17.82 20.56 -16.78
CA GLY A 193 -18.15 20.35 -18.19
C GLY A 193 -17.04 20.77 -19.16
N GLY A 194 -15.84 21.01 -18.66
CA GLY A 194 -14.70 21.46 -19.47
C GLY A 194 -14.06 20.35 -20.30
N THR A 195 -13.29 20.78 -21.29
CA THR A 195 -12.61 19.91 -22.26
C THR A 195 -11.18 20.38 -22.46
N VAL A 196 -10.25 19.41 -22.60
CA VAL A 196 -8.87 19.69 -23.02
C VAL A 196 -8.45 18.73 -24.13
N THR A 197 -7.79 19.26 -25.15
CA THR A 197 -7.22 18.46 -26.24
C THR A 197 -5.69 18.48 -26.14
N VAL A 198 -5.10 17.29 -26.17
CA VAL A 198 -3.65 17.09 -26.16
C VAL A 198 -3.22 16.60 -27.53
N PRO A 199 -2.33 17.31 -28.24
CA PRO A 199 -1.84 16.88 -29.53
C PRO A 199 -0.98 15.60 -29.40
N LEU A 200 -0.78 14.92 -30.52
CA LEU A 200 0.16 13.78 -30.54
C LEU A 200 1.57 14.28 -30.14
N PRO A 201 2.25 13.57 -29.22
CA PRO A 201 3.61 13.92 -28.81
C PRO A 201 4.60 13.83 -29.98
N VAL A 202 5.69 14.59 -29.90
CA VAL A 202 6.79 14.48 -30.85
C VAL A 202 7.33 13.05 -30.92
N GLY A 203 7.47 12.49 -32.11
CA GLY A 203 7.92 11.12 -32.34
C GLY A 203 6.78 10.08 -32.42
N VAL A 204 5.53 10.45 -32.11
CA VAL A 204 4.35 9.61 -32.36
C VAL A 204 3.83 9.90 -33.78
N PRO A 205 3.74 8.88 -34.67
CA PRO A 205 3.22 9.08 -36.01
C PRO A 205 1.77 9.57 -36.04
N ALA A 206 1.42 10.37 -37.05
CA ALA A 206 0.09 10.95 -37.18
C ALA A 206 -1.03 9.91 -37.38
N ASP A 207 -0.71 8.69 -37.79
CA ASP A 207 -1.60 7.56 -37.96
C ASP A 207 -1.60 6.60 -36.74
N ALA A 208 -1.00 7.00 -35.61
CA ALA A 208 -1.08 6.25 -34.36
C ALA A 208 -2.55 5.98 -33.99
N LEU A 209 -2.87 4.73 -33.66
CA LEU A 209 -4.26 4.30 -33.41
C LEU A 209 -4.77 4.73 -32.03
N ALA A 210 -3.89 4.76 -31.03
CA ALA A 210 -4.24 5.09 -29.66
C ALA A 210 -3.01 5.50 -28.84
N LEU A 211 -3.24 6.26 -27.77
CA LEU A 211 -2.27 6.51 -26.71
C LEU A 211 -2.62 5.68 -25.48
N MET A 212 -1.61 5.12 -24.81
CA MET A 212 -1.71 4.57 -23.46
C MET A 212 -1.25 5.64 -22.49
N VAL A 213 -2.17 6.14 -21.67
CA VAL A 213 -1.92 7.25 -20.76
C VAL A 213 -2.38 6.92 -19.35
N ASN A 214 -1.73 7.54 -18.35
CA ASN A 214 -2.25 7.64 -17.00
C ASN A 214 -2.79 9.07 -16.81
N VAL A 215 -4.06 9.19 -16.45
CA VAL A 215 -4.74 10.48 -16.24
C VAL A 215 -5.03 10.63 -14.77
N THR A 216 -4.59 11.75 -14.18
CA THR A 216 -4.87 12.10 -12.78
C THR A 216 -5.77 13.34 -12.73
N SER A 217 -6.91 13.20 -12.07
CA SER A 217 -7.76 14.33 -11.68
C SER A 217 -7.34 14.83 -10.30
N VAL A 218 -7.13 16.13 -10.16
CA VAL A 218 -6.72 16.79 -8.92
C VAL A 218 -7.66 17.97 -8.66
N ASP A 219 -8.00 18.22 -7.41
CA ASP A 219 -8.89 19.31 -7.00
C ASP A 219 -10.23 19.33 -7.76
N ALA A 220 -10.81 18.15 -8.00
CA ALA A 220 -12.13 18.03 -8.59
C ALA A 220 -13.15 18.84 -7.77
N ARG A 221 -13.94 19.69 -8.45
CA ARG A 221 -14.83 20.67 -7.79
C ARG A 221 -16.12 20.03 -7.28
N ILE A 222 -16.64 19.04 -8.02
CA ILE A 222 -17.85 18.28 -7.70
C ILE A 222 -17.66 16.82 -8.06
N PRO A 223 -18.44 15.89 -7.50
CA PRO A 223 -18.48 14.51 -7.97
C PRO A 223 -18.81 14.46 -9.46
N GLY A 224 -18.13 13.59 -10.20
CA GLY A 224 -18.33 13.48 -11.64
C GLY A 224 -17.44 12.42 -12.28
N PHE A 225 -17.16 12.58 -13.56
CA PHE A 225 -16.32 11.64 -14.29
C PHE A 225 -15.50 12.34 -15.38
N LEU A 226 -14.43 11.64 -15.80
CA LEU A 226 -13.68 11.96 -17.00
C LEU A 226 -13.92 10.90 -18.05
N THR A 227 -14.05 11.35 -19.30
CA THR A 227 -14.07 10.50 -20.49
C THR A 227 -13.01 10.97 -21.48
N GLY A 228 -12.57 10.07 -22.38
CA GLY A 228 -11.54 10.37 -23.36
C GLY A 228 -11.90 9.82 -24.73
N ARG A 229 -11.48 10.51 -25.77
CA ARG A 229 -11.81 10.20 -27.17
C ARG A 229 -10.73 10.69 -28.13
N ALA A 230 -10.74 10.21 -29.36
CA ALA A 230 -9.95 10.81 -30.43
C ALA A 230 -10.33 12.28 -30.64
N ALA A 231 -9.35 13.14 -30.77
CA ALA A 231 -9.64 14.58 -31.01
C ALA A 231 -10.44 14.77 -32.31
N GLY A 232 -11.43 15.66 -32.24
CA GLY A 232 -12.36 15.92 -33.36
C GLY A 232 -13.58 14.98 -33.44
N THR A 233 -13.70 13.96 -32.56
CA THR A 233 -14.88 13.10 -32.49
C THR A 233 -15.90 13.62 -31.47
N SER A 234 -17.15 13.12 -31.52
CA SER A 234 -18.21 13.49 -30.58
C SER A 234 -17.92 12.97 -29.18
N ALA A 235 -18.39 13.69 -28.16
CA ALA A 235 -18.32 13.26 -26.77
C ALA A 235 -19.11 11.97 -26.53
N THR A 236 -18.69 11.17 -25.56
CA THR A 236 -19.32 9.90 -25.18
C THR A 236 -19.86 9.97 -23.75
N THR A 237 -20.70 9.00 -23.37
CA THR A 237 -21.25 8.87 -22.02
C THR A 237 -20.53 7.82 -21.18
N THR A 238 -19.42 7.28 -21.67
CA THR A 238 -18.56 6.35 -20.93
C THR A 238 -17.67 7.11 -19.96
N SER A 239 -17.13 6.43 -18.96
CA SER A 239 -16.16 7.02 -18.02
C SER A 239 -14.96 6.10 -17.83
N PHE A 240 -13.78 6.66 -17.63
CA PHE A 240 -12.60 5.91 -17.22
C PHE A 240 -12.09 6.32 -15.83
N LEU A 241 -12.52 7.47 -15.30
CA LEU A 241 -12.12 7.98 -14.00
C LEU A 241 -13.29 8.72 -13.35
N ASN A 242 -13.54 8.47 -12.05
CA ASN A 242 -14.66 9.03 -11.31
C ASN A 242 -14.16 9.75 -10.04
N PRO A 243 -13.81 11.05 -10.09
CA PRO A 243 -13.51 11.83 -8.91
C PRO A 243 -14.76 12.14 -8.10
N ASP A 244 -14.62 12.17 -6.78
CA ASP A 244 -15.73 12.38 -5.82
C ASP A 244 -15.91 13.84 -5.37
N GLY A 245 -15.16 14.77 -5.96
CA GLY A 245 -15.25 16.20 -5.64
C GLY A 245 -14.58 16.61 -4.33
N GLY A 246 -13.91 15.69 -3.64
CA GLY A 246 -13.20 15.96 -2.37
C GLY A 246 -11.81 16.56 -2.50
N GLY A 247 -11.39 16.95 -3.72
CA GLY A 247 -10.05 17.53 -3.97
C GLY A 247 -8.90 16.53 -4.03
N ALA A 248 -9.05 15.33 -3.50
CA ALA A 248 -8.01 14.32 -3.47
C ALA A 248 -7.62 13.82 -4.88
N PRO A 249 -6.32 13.59 -5.16
CA PRO A 249 -5.87 13.07 -6.45
C PRO A 249 -6.42 11.65 -6.70
N VAL A 250 -7.02 11.44 -7.87
CA VAL A 250 -7.48 10.13 -8.34
C VAL A 250 -6.90 9.88 -9.73
N ALA A 251 -6.30 8.72 -9.97
CA ALA A 251 -5.67 8.37 -11.24
C ALA A 251 -6.31 7.13 -11.87
N ALA A 252 -6.34 7.12 -13.20
CA ALA A 252 -6.68 5.94 -13.99
C ALA A 252 -5.81 5.87 -15.25
N SER A 253 -5.27 4.69 -15.53
CA SER A 253 -4.63 4.39 -16.80
C SER A 253 -5.67 3.95 -17.82
N VAL A 254 -5.55 4.40 -19.06
CA VAL A 254 -6.53 4.12 -20.11
C VAL A 254 -5.88 4.11 -21.49
N ILE A 255 -6.40 3.26 -22.38
CA ILE A 255 -6.11 3.31 -23.81
C ILE A 255 -7.11 4.27 -24.45
N LEU A 256 -6.63 5.43 -24.92
CA LEU A 256 -7.42 6.44 -25.61
C LEU A 256 -7.25 6.32 -27.12
N PRO A 257 -8.31 6.08 -27.90
CA PRO A 257 -8.25 6.23 -29.35
C PRO A 257 -7.69 7.60 -29.72
N ALA A 258 -6.82 7.67 -30.72
CA ALA A 258 -6.19 8.91 -31.16
C ALA A 258 -6.57 9.23 -32.61
N SER A 259 -6.55 10.52 -32.94
CA SER A 259 -6.57 11.02 -34.31
C SER A 259 -5.23 11.68 -34.63
N SER A 260 -5.04 12.11 -35.87
CA SER A 260 -3.84 12.88 -36.26
C SER A 260 -3.67 14.20 -35.48
N THR A 261 -4.74 14.70 -34.86
CA THR A 261 -4.75 15.90 -34.02
C THR A 261 -4.62 15.59 -32.52
N GLY A 262 -4.58 14.31 -32.14
CA GLY A 262 -4.35 13.88 -30.75
C GLY A 262 -5.56 13.26 -30.08
N VAL A 263 -5.67 13.47 -28.76
CA VAL A 263 -6.73 12.96 -27.88
C VAL A 263 -7.43 14.10 -27.16
N THR A 264 -8.70 13.91 -26.82
CA THR A 264 -9.49 14.88 -26.05
C THR A 264 -9.98 14.23 -24.76
N ILE A 265 -9.83 14.93 -23.64
CA ILE A 265 -10.40 14.58 -22.33
C ILE A 265 -11.54 15.57 -22.02
N ASP A 266 -12.70 15.04 -21.72
CA ASP A 266 -13.86 15.80 -21.22
C ASP A 266 -14.04 15.49 -19.73
N THR A 267 -14.32 16.52 -18.91
CA THR A 267 -14.59 16.36 -17.47
C THR A 267 -15.94 16.93 -17.09
N THR A 268 -16.73 16.19 -16.32
CA THR A 268 -17.95 16.71 -15.70
C THR A 268 -17.69 17.26 -14.29
N SER A 269 -16.58 16.93 -13.67
CA SER A 269 -16.20 17.34 -12.31
C SER A 269 -15.44 18.68 -12.25
N GLY A 270 -14.82 19.11 -13.37
CA GLY A 270 -13.85 20.21 -13.36
C GLY A 270 -12.60 19.87 -12.56
N GLY A 271 -11.76 20.86 -12.30
CA GLY A 271 -10.51 20.69 -11.55
C GLY A 271 -9.28 20.60 -12.43
N GLN A 272 -8.15 20.22 -11.85
CA GLN A 272 -6.89 20.05 -12.56
C GLN A 272 -6.81 18.67 -13.21
N VAL A 273 -6.16 18.59 -14.36
CA VAL A 273 -5.92 17.34 -15.09
C VAL A 273 -4.45 17.20 -15.40
N VAL A 274 -3.90 16.04 -15.07
CA VAL A 274 -2.52 15.66 -15.36
C VAL A 274 -2.55 14.44 -16.27
N ILE A 275 -1.79 14.44 -17.37
CA ILE A 275 -1.75 13.35 -18.34
C ILE A 275 -0.31 12.92 -18.56
N ASP A 276 -0.02 11.66 -18.24
CA ASP A 276 1.29 11.03 -18.43
C ASP A 276 1.20 9.94 -19.52
N LEU A 277 2.03 10.03 -20.56
CA LEU A 277 2.16 9.01 -21.60
C LEU A 277 3.03 7.86 -21.09
N VAL A 278 2.61 6.63 -21.33
CA VAL A 278 3.42 5.42 -21.09
C VAL A 278 3.72 4.62 -22.37
N GLY A 279 3.07 4.98 -23.47
CA GLY A 279 3.31 4.41 -24.78
C GLY A 279 2.16 4.71 -25.76
N TRP A 280 2.27 4.19 -26.97
CA TRP A 280 1.30 4.39 -28.03
C TRP A 280 1.17 3.16 -28.92
N PHE A 281 0.08 3.08 -29.68
CA PHE A 281 -0.17 1.97 -30.60
C PHE A 281 0.02 2.40 -32.04
N THR A 282 0.79 1.61 -32.77
CA THR A 282 1.23 1.91 -34.14
C THR A 282 0.07 1.99 -35.12
N GLY A 283 0.18 2.87 -36.10
CA GLY A 283 -0.61 2.90 -37.31
C GLY A 283 -0.03 2.06 -38.46
N SER A 284 -0.63 2.18 -39.65
CA SER A 284 -0.25 1.41 -40.84
C SER A 284 1.05 1.90 -41.50
N SER A 285 1.52 3.09 -41.17
CA SER A 285 2.78 3.64 -41.70
C SER A 285 4.04 2.99 -41.15
N THR A 286 3.92 2.23 -40.02
CA THR A 286 5.06 1.53 -39.44
C THR A 286 5.35 0.20 -40.13
N THR A 287 6.61 -0.25 -40.08
CA THR A 287 7.00 -1.56 -40.62
C THR A 287 6.37 -2.71 -39.86
N VAL A 288 6.03 -3.80 -40.54
CA VAL A 288 5.53 -5.03 -39.93
C VAL A 288 6.56 -5.59 -38.95
N SER A 289 6.13 -5.98 -37.77
CA SER A 289 6.99 -6.57 -36.74
C SER A 289 6.20 -7.54 -35.85
N THR A 290 6.93 -8.37 -35.14
CA THR A 290 6.42 -9.24 -34.06
C THR A 290 6.51 -8.58 -32.68
N SER A 291 7.24 -7.46 -32.56
CA SER A 291 7.40 -6.71 -31.30
C SER A 291 6.21 -5.76 -31.06
N GLY A 292 5.78 -5.65 -29.81
CA GLY A 292 4.64 -4.83 -29.40
C GLY A 292 3.28 -5.51 -29.56
N LEU A 293 3.22 -6.81 -29.85
CA LEU A 293 1.98 -7.57 -29.85
C LEU A 293 1.62 -7.96 -28.42
N PHE A 294 0.33 -7.91 -28.10
CA PHE A 294 -0.17 -8.28 -26.78
C PHE A 294 -0.31 -9.79 -26.65
N VAL A 295 0.17 -10.34 -25.55
CA VAL A 295 -0.05 -11.74 -25.14
C VAL A 295 -0.80 -11.74 -23.82
N ALA A 296 -2.01 -12.28 -23.84
CA ALA A 296 -2.87 -12.34 -22.67
C ALA A 296 -2.51 -13.52 -21.76
N THR A 297 -2.71 -13.34 -20.44
CA THR A 297 -2.66 -14.43 -19.45
C THR A 297 -3.84 -14.31 -18.49
N SER A 298 -4.23 -15.40 -17.83
CA SER A 298 -5.13 -15.31 -16.68
C SER A 298 -4.52 -14.39 -15.64
N PRO A 299 -5.32 -13.55 -14.95
CA PRO A 299 -4.83 -12.72 -13.87
C PRO A 299 -4.06 -13.56 -12.86
N THR A 300 -2.79 -13.22 -12.63
CA THR A 300 -1.86 -13.99 -11.80
C THR A 300 -1.11 -13.04 -10.87
N ARG A 301 -1.14 -13.33 -9.56
CA ARG A 301 -0.40 -12.56 -8.54
C ARG A 301 1.09 -12.74 -8.70
N LEU A 302 1.82 -11.64 -8.94
CA LEU A 302 3.29 -11.61 -9.01
C LEU A 302 3.94 -11.12 -7.72
N LEU A 303 3.28 -10.20 -7.01
CA LEU A 303 3.77 -9.62 -5.77
C LEU A 303 2.59 -9.34 -4.83
N ASP A 304 2.76 -9.68 -3.57
CA ASP A 304 1.90 -9.25 -2.48
C ASP A 304 2.77 -9.01 -1.23
N THR A 305 3.04 -7.74 -0.93
CA THR A 305 3.93 -7.41 0.19
C THR A 305 3.31 -7.67 1.55
N ARG A 306 1.99 -7.86 1.62
CA ARG A 306 1.29 -8.22 2.87
C ARG A 306 1.60 -9.65 3.32
N ALA A 307 1.97 -10.53 2.38
CA ALA A 307 2.10 -11.97 2.62
C ALA A 307 3.51 -12.52 2.41
N SER A 308 4.27 -12.00 1.45
CA SER A 308 5.49 -12.68 0.96
C SER A 308 6.73 -11.82 0.87
N ALA A 309 6.64 -10.54 1.23
CA ALA A 309 7.76 -9.62 1.06
C ALA A 309 7.58 -8.37 1.95
N PRO A 310 8.67 -7.70 2.38
CA PRO A 310 8.54 -6.44 3.10
C PRO A 310 7.78 -5.40 2.25
N ARG A 311 6.93 -4.62 2.91
CA ARG A 311 6.20 -3.51 2.30
C ARG A 311 7.14 -2.47 1.69
N LEU A 312 6.61 -1.56 0.89
CA LEU A 312 7.34 -0.36 0.48
C LEU A 312 7.33 0.66 1.61
N TRP A 313 8.51 1.09 2.00
CA TRP A 313 8.69 2.17 2.96
C TRP A 313 8.59 3.53 2.28
N ARG A 314 8.50 4.59 3.07
CA ARG A 314 8.55 5.96 2.59
C ARG A 314 9.83 6.19 1.77
N ALA A 315 9.68 6.70 0.55
CA ALA A 315 10.75 6.87 -0.44
C ALA A 315 11.48 5.56 -0.82
N GLY A 316 10.90 4.40 -0.48
CA GLY A 316 11.45 3.09 -0.79
C GLY A 316 11.10 2.63 -2.20
N THR A 317 11.96 1.79 -2.75
CA THR A 317 11.77 1.16 -4.06
C THR A 317 12.00 -0.33 -3.96
N ARG A 318 11.14 -1.11 -4.63
CA ARG A 318 11.28 -2.55 -4.77
C ARG A 318 11.27 -2.94 -6.23
N GLU A 319 12.16 -3.85 -6.61
CA GLU A 319 12.18 -4.43 -7.94
C GLU A 319 11.50 -5.80 -7.95
N LEU A 320 10.69 -6.03 -8.97
CA LEU A 320 10.08 -7.30 -9.32
C LEU A 320 10.78 -7.81 -10.56
N ALA A 321 11.43 -8.96 -10.46
CA ALA A 321 12.13 -9.59 -11.57
C ALA A 321 11.17 -9.86 -12.75
N LEU A 322 11.70 -9.82 -13.97
CA LEU A 322 10.90 -10.04 -15.18
C LEU A 322 10.29 -11.45 -15.18
N PRO A 323 8.96 -11.58 -15.13
CA PRO A 323 8.31 -12.90 -15.00
C PRO A 323 8.26 -13.71 -16.30
N VAL A 324 8.46 -13.03 -17.44
CA VAL A 324 8.38 -13.63 -18.78
C VAL A 324 9.49 -13.10 -19.68
N ALA A 325 10.18 -13.98 -20.38
CA ALA A 325 11.17 -13.60 -21.38
C ALA A 325 10.50 -13.01 -22.63
N GLY A 326 11.19 -12.09 -23.32
CA GLY A 326 10.69 -11.50 -24.58
C GLY A 326 9.53 -10.53 -24.39
N ALA A 327 9.38 -9.94 -23.21
CA ALA A 327 8.47 -8.83 -22.96
C ALA A 327 9.18 -7.48 -23.07
N SER A 328 8.55 -6.50 -23.72
CA SER A 328 8.95 -5.09 -23.72
C SER A 328 8.17 -4.24 -22.71
N ALA A 329 6.97 -4.69 -22.33
CA ALA A 329 6.16 -4.08 -21.27
C ALA A 329 5.26 -5.14 -20.62
N LEU A 330 4.98 -4.97 -19.32
CA LEU A 330 3.97 -5.74 -18.59
C LEU A 330 2.66 -4.97 -18.51
N VAL A 331 1.56 -5.72 -18.51
CA VAL A 331 0.20 -5.22 -18.23
C VAL A 331 -0.22 -5.78 -16.88
N THR A 332 -0.31 -4.92 -15.89
CA THR A 332 -0.58 -5.30 -14.50
C THR A 332 -1.72 -4.48 -13.92
N ASN A 333 -2.42 -5.06 -12.94
CA ASN A 333 -3.19 -4.30 -11.98
C ASN A 333 -2.31 -4.07 -10.76
N VAL A 334 -2.01 -2.82 -10.44
CA VAL A 334 -1.20 -2.44 -9.27
C VAL A 334 -2.15 -1.92 -8.21
N THR A 335 -2.20 -2.61 -7.08
CA THR A 335 -2.98 -2.17 -5.92
C THR A 335 -2.02 -1.66 -4.84
N LEU A 336 -2.23 -0.44 -4.43
CA LEU A 336 -1.68 0.17 -3.23
C LEU A 336 -2.64 -0.15 -2.10
N ASP A 337 -2.15 -0.68 -0.97
CA ASP A 337 -2.96 -1.09 0.17
C ASP A 337 -2.35 -0.58 1.48
N GLN A 338 -3.20 -0.27 2.46
CA GLN A 338 -2.78 0.20 3.77
C GLN A 338 -1.74 1.33 3.70
N ALA A 339 -2.03 2.36 2.90
CA ALA A 339 -1.18 3.55 2.81
C ALA A 339 -0.96 4.19 4.18
N ASP A 340 0.27 4.58 4.52
CA ASP A 340 0.57 5.24 5.80
C ASP A 340 -0.06 6.64 5.87
N THR A 341 -0.11 7.32 4.71
CA THR A 341 -0.79 8.60 4.50
C THR A 341 -1.34 8.65 3.07
N GLY A 342 -1.88 9.79 2.63
CA GLY A 342 -2.09 10.03 1.20
C GLY A 342 -0.75 10.02 0.46
N GLY A 343 -0.70 9.41 -0.72
CA GLY A 343 0.54 9.29 -1.47
C GLY A 343 0.36 8.60 -2.83
N PHE A 344 1.46 8.10 -3.39
CA PHE A 344 1.42 7.43 -4.68
C PHE A 344 2.49 6.33 -4.81
N VAL A 345 2.22 5.42 -5.73
CA VAL A 345 3.19 4.44 -6.23
C VAL A 345 3.53 4.75 -7.69
N THR A 346 4.80 4.68 -8.05
CA THR A 346 5.29 4.76 -9.42
C THR A 346 5.86 3.42 -9.85
N ALA A 347 5.32 2.85 -10.94
CA ALA A 347 5.86 1.68 -11.62
C ALA A 347 6.73 2.15 -12.80
N TYR A 348 7.96 1.63 -12.92
CA TYR A 348 8.89 2.00 -13.99
C TYR A 348 9.91 0.87 -14.22
N PRO A 349 10.65 0.87 -15.36
CA PRO A 349 11.64 -0.18 -15.62
C PRO A 349 12.71 -0.23 -14.52
N ALA A 350 12.96 -1.40 -13.96
CA ALA A 350 13.97 -1.58 -12.93
C ALA A 350 15.36 -1.17 -13.43
N GLY A 351 16.18 -0.59 -12.56
CA GLY A 351 17.51 -0.12 -12.91
C GLY A 351 17.55 1.03 -13.92
N THR A 352 16.50 1.84 -13.98
CA THR A 352 16.46 3.12 -14.69
C THR A 352 16.18 4.27 -13.74
N SER A 353 16.33 5.51 -14.21
CA SER A 353 15.94 6.68 -13.42
C SER A 353 14.42 6.68 -13.20
N ARG A 354 13.98 6.92 -11.95
CA ARG A 354 12.57 7.04 -11.61
C ARG A 354 11.96 8.27 -12.31
N PRO A 355 10.84 8.12 -13.04
CA PRO A 355 10.14 9.24 -13.64
C PRO A 355 9.43 10.10 -12.57
N GLY A 356 9.10 11.34 -12.92
CA GLY A 356 8.32 12.27 -12.08
C GLY A 356 6.81 12.05 -12.14
N THR A 357 6.34 10.85 -12.54
CA THR A 357 4.94 10.49 -12.72
C THR A 357 4.48 9.53 -11.63
N SER A 358 3.16 9.40 -11.44
CA SER A 358 2.55 8.38 -10.57
C SER A 358 1.80 7.34 -11.39
N SER A 359 1.72 6.11 -10.88
CA SER A 359 0.90 5.03 -11.48
C SER A 359 -0.40 4.81 -10.70
N VAL A 360 -0.35 4.90 -9.36
CA VAL A 360 -1.51 4.74 -8.46
C VAL A 360 -1.43 5.81 -7.39
N ASN A 361 -2.57 6.43 -7.05
CA ASN A 361 -2.66 7.50 -6.06
C ASN A 361 -3.60 7.13 -4.92
N ALA A 362 -3.15 7.25 -3.68
CA ALA A 362 -3.95 7.13 -2.48
C ALA A 362 -4.33 8.51 -1.94
N ALA A 363 -5.60 8.70 -1.61
CA ALA A 363 -6.11 9.96 -1.10
C ALA A 363 -5.87 10.14 0.41
N ALA A 364 -5.75 9.05 1.16
CA ALA A 364 -5.72 9.08 2.63
C ALA A 364 -5.00 7.86 3.21
N ARG A 365 -4.78 7.89 4.50
CA ARG A 365 -4.32 6.75 5.30
C ARG A 365 -5.26 5.55 5.16
N ASN A 366 -4.69 4.34 5.20
CA ASN A 366 -5.39 3.05 5.07
C ASN A 366 -6.20 2.91 3.76
N ALA A 367 -5.89 3.72 2.75
CA ALA A 367 -6.52 3.59 1.45
C ALA A 367 -6.08 2.29 0.76
N THR A 368 -7.04 1.66 0.08
CA THR A 368 -6.82 0.55 -0.86
C THR A 368 -7.26 1.01 -2.24
N VAL A 369 -6.34 1.16 -3.17
CA VAL A 369 -6.60 1.69 -4.52
C VAL A 369 -5.88 0.86 -5.56
N ALA A 370 -6.63 0.39 -6.57
CA ALA A 370 -6.08 -0.32 -7.73
C ALA A 370 -6.06 0.58 -8.97
N ASN A 371 -5.05 0.41 -9.81
CA ASN A 371 -4.99 0.99 -11.14
C ASN A 371 -4.31 0.06 -12.14
N LEU A 372 -4.78 0.05 -13.38
CA LEU A 372 -4.06 -0.54 -14.50
C LEU A 372 -2.69 0.14 -14.64
N ALA A 373 -1.64 -0.65 -14.80
CA ALA A 373 -0.33 -0.16 -15.16
C ALA A 373 0.22 -0.94 -16.37
N VAL A 374 0.50 -0.22 -17.45
CA VAL A 374 1.30 -0.74 -18.56
C VAL A 374 2.69 -0.15 -18.42
N THR A 375 3.63 -1.00 -18.01
CA THR A 375 4.98 -0.54 -17.64
C THR A 375 6.02 -1.18 -18.53
N SER A 376 6.84 -0.36 -19.20
CA SER A 376 8.05 -0.84 -19.89
C SER A 376 8.91 -1.64 -18.93
N VAL A 377 9.63 -2.63 -19.41
CA VAL A 377 10.48 -3.47 -18.58
C VAL A 377 11.94 -3.33 -18.93
N SER A 378 12.81 -3.55 -17.95
CA SER A 378 14.22 -3.78 -18.18
C SER A 378 14.54 -5.28 -18.09
N ASP A 379 15.79 -5.64 -18.37
CA ASP A 379 16.32 -6.99 -18.12
C ASP A 379 16.26 -7.40 -16.62
N ARG A 380 16.13 -6.42 -15.71
CA ARG A 380 15.87 -6.64 -14.27
C ARG A 380 14.38 -6.67 -13.92
N GLY A 381 13.47 -6.26 -14.82
CA GLY A 381 12.03 -6.26 -14.62
C GLY A 381 11.44 -4.86 -14.36
N VAL A 382 10.58 -4.75 -13.35
CA VAL A 382 9.84 -3.52 -12.99
C VAL A 382 10.18 -3.10 -11.57
N ALA A 383 10.38 -1.80 -11.36
CA ALA A 383 10.55 -1.18 -10.05
C ALA A 383 9.25 -0.49 -9.62
N TYR A 384 8.89 -0.64 -8.35
CA TYR A 384 7.79 0.05 -7.69
C TYR A 384 8.36 0.95 -6.62
N PHE A 385 8.17 2.25 -6.77
CA PHE A 385 8.55 3.27 -5.79
C PHE A 385 7.32 3.76 -5.04
N SER A 386 7.41 3.96 -3.74
CA SER A 386 6.39 4.65 -2.95
C SER A 386 6.95 5.95 -2.38
N ASN A 387 6.21 7.06 -2.51
CA ASN A 387 6.61 8.31 -1.86
C ASN A 387 6.31 8.30 -0.35
N GLU A 388 5.27 7.58 0.05
CA GLU A 388 4.92 7.27 1.45
C GLU A 388 4.94 5.75 1.66
N GLY A 389 4.79 5.27 2.89
CA GLY A 389 4.73 3.82 3.13
C GLY A 389 3.43 3.19 2.65
N THR A 390 3.50 2.00 2.04
CA THR A 390 2.32 1.25 1.59
C THR A 390 2.64 -0.21 1.32
N ASP A 391 1.65 -1.07 1.38
CA ASP A 391 1.72 -2.38 0.75
C ASP A 391 1.41 -2.29 -0.74
N VAL A 392 2.02 -3.17 -1.52
CA VAL A 392 1.83 -3.24 -2.97
C VAL A 392 1.50 -4.65 -3.39
N ILE A 393 0.45 -4.75 -4.18
CA ILE A 393 -0.01 -5.98 -4.80
C ILE A 393 0.08 -5.78 -6.31
N VAL A 394 0.66 -6.75 -7.02
CA VAL A 394 0.83 -6.70 -8.47
C VAL A 394 0.25 -7.96 -9.09
N ASP A 395 -0.80 -7.79 -9.89
CA ASP A 395 -1.46 -8.86 -10.63
C ASP A 395 -1.21 -8.68 -12.12
N LEU A 396 -0.59 -9.66 -12.78
CA LEU A 396 -0.31 -9.67 -14.21
C LEU A 396 -1.54 -10.13 -14.98
N THR A 397 -1.90 -9.43 -16.07
CA THR A 397 -2.96 -9.83 -17.00
C THR A 397 -2.45 -10.07 -18.43
N GLY A 398 -1.19 -9.73 -18.72
CA GLY A 398 -0.54 -9.96 -20.00
C GLY A 398 0.74 -9.15 -20.15
N TRP A 399 1.32 -9.23 -21.32
CA TRP A 399 2.53 -8.48 -21.67
C TRP A 399 2.56 -8.14 -23.17
N PHE A 400 3.35 -7.14 -23.53
CA PHE A 400 3.67 -6.83 -24.92
C PHE A 400 5.01 -7.45 -25.30
N THR A 401 5.06 -8.13 -26.46
CA THR A 401 6.26 -8.78 -26.99
C THR A 401 7.35 -7.76 -27.32
N GLY A 402 8.61 -8.17 -27.24
CA GLY A 402 9.77 -7.35 -27.59
C GLY A 402 10.94 -7.53 -26.64
N SER A 403 11.96 -6.72 -26.80
CA SER A 403 13.14 -6.76 -25.94
C SER A 403 12.99 -5.80 -24.75
N PRO A 404 13.38 -6.22 -23.55
CA PRO A 404 13.51 -5.32 -22.43
C PRO A 404 14.62 -4.31 -22.68
N ILE A 405 14.58 -3.15 -22.01
CA ILE A 405 15.69 -2.21 -21.98
C ILE A 405 16.78 -2.68 -21.02
N VAL A 406 18.01 -2.21 -21.20
CA VAL A 406 19.14 -2.58 -20.33
C VAL A 406 19.10 -1.72 -19.06
N ALA A 407 19.14 -2.37 -17.89
CA ALA A 407 19.26 -1.69 -16.61
C ALA A 407 20.66 -1.07 -16.43
N THR A 408 20.72 0.21 -16.05
CA THR A 408 22.00 0.94 -15.88
C THR A 408 22.21 1.49 -14.48
N GLN A 409 21.14 1.52 -13.65
CA GLN A 409 21.20 2.05 -12.29
C GLN A 409 21.32 0.92 -11.26
N PRO A 410 21.93 1.17 -10.08
CA PRO A 410 21.96 0.19 -8.98
C PRO A 410 20.54 -0.15 -8.48
N VAL A 411 20.43 -1.21 -7.69
CA VAL A 411 19.18 -1.55 -6.99
C VAL A 411 18.90 -0.47 -5.94
N PRO A 412 17.74 0.20 -6.00
CA PRO A 412 17.40 1.21 -5.01
C PRO A 412 17.15 0.59 -3.63
N ALA A 413 17.32 1.39 -2.58
CA ALA A 413 17.04 0.96 -1.22
C ALA A 413 15.54 0.90 -0.94
N ASN A 414 15.15 -0.04 -0.09
CA ASN A 414 13.84 -0.11 0.55
C ASN A 414 14.04 -0.33 2.05
N THR A 415 14.49 0.70 2.74
CA THR A 415 14.80 0.66 4.18
C THR A 415 13.75 1.45 4.96
N PRO A 416 13.28 0.94 6.11
CA PRO A 416 12.39 1.72 6.96
C PRO A 416 13.09 3.00 7.41
N PRO A 417 12.44 4.18 7.30
CA PRO A 417 12.99 5.41 7.85
C PRO A 417 13.12 5.30 9.36
N GLU A 418 14.07 6.03 9.95
CA GLU A 418 14.17 6.08 11.40
C GLU A 418 12.94 6.79 11.97
N LEU A 419 12.23 6.15 12.90
CA LEU A 419 11.07 6.74 13.59
C LEU A 419 11.52 7.46 14.86
N ARG A 420 10.95 8.63 15.11
CA ARG A 420 11.09 9.35 16.39
C ARG A 420 9.77 9.24 17.16
N VAL A 421 9.82 8.57 18.30
CA VAL A 421 8.65 8.28 19.14
C VAL A 421 8.70 9.11 20.41
N LEU A 422 7.74 10.02 20.55
CA LEU A 422 7.56 10.81 21.77
C LEU A 422 6.63 10.05 22.73
N MET A 423 7.18 9.63 23.86
CA MET A 423 6.43 8.93 24.90
C MET A 423 6.04 9.92 26.00
N ILE A 424 4.76 10.26 26.05
CA ILE A 424 4.19 11.17 27.06
C ILE A 424 3.60 10.36 28.20
N GLY A 425 4.11 10.58 29.41
CA GLY A 425 3.67 9.88 30.59
C GLY A 425 3.48 10.75 31.83
N ASP A 426 2.71 10.22 32.78
CA ASP A 426 2.66 10.72 34.15
C ASP A 426 3.55 9.87 35.11
N SER A 427 3.23 9.79 36.39
CA SER A 427 3.99 8.99 37.35
C SER A 427 4.05 7.49 37.00
N THR A 428 3.07 7.00 36.24
CA THR A 428 2.98 5.57 35.88
C THR A 428 3.99 5.17 34.78
N LEU A 429 4.50 6.11 34.01
CA LEU A 429 5.57 5.90 33.03
C LEU A 429 6.94 6.38 33.52
N ALA A 430 7.01 7.14 34.61
CA ALA A 430 8.24 7.79 35.08
C ALA A 430 9.37 6.79 35.42
N ALA A 431 9.05 5.53 35.70
CA ALA A 431 10.02 4.46 35.89
C ALA A 431 10.95 4.26 34.67
N LEU A 432 10.49 4.60 33.45
CA LEU A 432 11.32 4.54 32.23
C LEU A 432 12.43 5.60 32.22
N ASN A 433 12.27 6.73 32.89
CA ASN A 433 13.31 7.77 32.94
C ASN A 433 14.55 7.33 33.71
N VAL A 434 14.40 6.43 34.68
CA VAL A 434 15.46 6.03 35.61
C VAL A 434 15.97 4.60 35.39
N SER A 435 15.25 3.78 34.60
CA SER A 435 15.60 2.39 34.34
C SER A 435 16.36 2.25 33.03
N THR A 436 17.69 2.15 33.08
CA THR A 436 18.53 1.93 31.90
C THR A 436 18.17 0.64 31.15
N SER A 437 17.83 -0.44 31.88
CA SER A 437 17.42 -1.71 31.28
C SER A 437 16.10 -1.56 30.52
N SER A 438 15.14 -0.82 31.07
CA SER A 438 13.85 -0.54 30.40
C SER A 438 14.03 0.33 29.15
N GLN A 439 14.94 1.32 29.20
CA GLN A 439 15.26 2.14 28.02
C GLN A 439 15.88 1.30 26.89
N ARG A 440 16.67 0.27 27.22
CA ARG A 440 17.22 -0.67 26.21
C ARG A 440 16.15 -1.54 25.55
N ALA A 441 14.99 -1.71 26.15
CA ALA A 441 13.86 -2.42 25.57
C ALA A 441 13.05 -1.55 24.58
N LEU A 442 13.28 -0.24 24.54
CA LEU A 442 12.75 0.65 23.51
C LEU A 442 13.58 0.47 22.23
N ARG A 443 13.04 -0.26 21.26
CA ARG A 443 13.76 -0.69 20.06
C ARG A 443 12.96 -0.43 18.79
N GLY A 444 13.68 -0.31 17.67
CA GLY A 444 13.08 -0.07 16.34
C GLY A 444 12.76 1.40 16.06
N PHE A 445 13.07 2.31 16.99
CA PHE A 445 12.86 3.75 16.86
C PHE A 445 13.79 4.54 17.79
N VAL A 446 13.84 5.86 17.60
CA VAL A 446 14.51 6.80 18.51
C VAL A 446 13.51 7.28 19.55
N PRO A 447 13.61 6.83 20.81
CA PRO A 447 12.68 7.23 21.86
C PRO A 447 13.01 8.62 22.40
N VAL A 448 11.98 9.42 22.65
CA VAL A 448 12.02 10.63 23.48
C VAL A 448 11.03 10.40 24.62
N VAL A 449 11.53 10.06 25.81
CA VAL A 449 10.68 9.77 26.97
C VAL A 449 10.48 11.04 27.77
N ASP A 450 9.27 11.58 27.77
CA ASP A 450 8.83 12.72 28.57
C ASP A 450 7.74 12.26 29.56
N ALA A 451 8.17 11.67 30.65
CA ALA A 451 7.29 11.18 31.70
C ALA A 451 7.56 11.93 33.01
N ALA A 452 6.54 12.60 33.51
CA ALA A 452 6.65 13.43 34.68
C ALA A 452 5.50 13.19 35.68
N PRO A 453 5.81 12.90 36.97
CA PRO A 453 4.79 12.74 37.99
C PRO A 453 3.87 13.97 38.05
N CYS A 454 2.58 13.73 38.28
CA CYS A 454 1.55 14.78 38.40
C CYS A 454 1.11 15.42 37.06
N ARG A 455 1.63 14.97 35.91
CA ARG A 455 1.20 15.45 34.61
C ARG A 455 -0.30 15.18 34.38
N ARG A 456 -0.97 16.20 33.83
CA ARG A 456 -2.36 16.11 33.31
C ARG A 456 -2.39 16.27 31.81
N LEU A 457 -3.53 15.91 31.20
CA LEU A 457 -3.67 15.97 29.75
C LEU A 457 -3.74 17.41 29.24
N VAL A 458 -4.68 18.20 29.78
CA VAL A 458 -5.02 19.53 29.31
C VAL A 458 -5.03 20.54 30.45
N ALA A 459 -5.73 20.25 31.55
CA ALA A 459 -5.80 21.14 32.71
C ALA A 459 -4.42 21.27 33.37
N PRO A 460 -4.14 22.37 34.06
CA PRO A 460 -2.85 22.60 34.72
C PRO A 460 -2.43 21.39 35.57
N SER A 461 -1.21 20.92 35.36
CA SER A 461 -0.61 19.83 36.13
C SER A 461 -0.43 20.23 37.59
N CYS A 462 -0.46 19.27 38.52
CA CYS A 462 -0.17 19.53 39.92
C CYS A 462 1.35 19.62 40.17
N ARG A 463 1.73 20.13 41.31
CA ARG A 463 3.13 20.13 41.75
C ARG A 463 3.53 18.72 42.20
N SER A 464 4.54 18.16 41.59
CA SER A 464 5.06 16.83 41.93
C SER A 464 5.63 16.84 43.36
N ALA A 465 5.16 15.92 44.19
CA ALA A 465 5.70 15.74 45.55
C ALA A 465 7.15 15.21 45.53
N TYR A 466 7.58 14.59 44.44
CA TYR A 466 8.92 14.00 44.31
C TYR A 466 9.96 15.01 43.77
N THR A 467 9.56 15.83 42.79
CA THR A 467 10.50 16.75 42.13
C THR A 467 10.31 18.21 42.52
N GLY A 468 9.20 18.55 43.16
CA GLY A 468 8.80 19.92 43.44
C GLY A 468 8.43 20.75 42.21
N ALA A 469 8.50 20.18 41.01
CA ALA A 469 8.17 20.85 39.76
C ALA A 469 6.69 20.70 39.39
N VAL A 470 6.18 21.63 38.59
CA VAL A 470 4.89 21.51 37.90
C VAL A 470 5.21 21.13 36.44
N PRO A 471 4.94 19.90 35.99
CA PRO A 471 5.24 19.53 34.64
C PRO A 471 4.27 20.16 33.63
N ASP A 472 4.73 20.31 32.39
CA ASP A 472 3.84 20.65 31.28
C ASP A 472 2.68 19.65 31.14
N THR A 473 1.55 20.13 30.64
CA THR A 473 0.44 19.25 30.25
C THR A 473 0.86 18.38 29.06
N ALA A 474 0.15 17.27 28.84
CA ALA A 474 0.43 16.42 27.67
C ALA A 474 0.30 17.20 26.35
N VAL A 475 -0.73 18.05 26.23
CA VAL A 475 -0.93 18.94 25.06
C VAL A 475 0.28 19.85 24.84
N ASN A 476 0.75 20.51 25.88
CA ASN A 476 1.92 21.42 25.79
C ASN A 476 3.20 20.63 25.46
N ALA A 477 3.41 19.49 26.07
CA ALA A 477 4.56 18.63 25.79
C ALA A 477 4.59 18.15 24.33
N ILE A 478 3.43 17.79 23.76
CA ILE A 478 3.31 17.45 22.33
C ILE A 478 3.56 18.70 21.48
N ALA A 479 2.89 19.82 21.77
CA ALA A 479 3.00 21.04 20.98
C ALA A 479 4.44 21.57 20.91
N ASN A 480 5.19 21.47 22.00
CA ASN A 480 6.53 22.04 22.16
C ASN A 480 7.67 21.00 22.00
N ALA A 481 7.36 19.74 21.67
CA ALA A 481 8.39 18.71 21.51
C ALA A 481 9.44 19.12 20.47
N PRO A 482 10.74 18.97 20.76
CA PRO A 482 11.79 19.41 19.85
C PRO A 482 11.92 18.50 18.64
N GLY A 483 12.06 19.10 17.45
CA GLY A 483 12.28 18.39 16.19
C GLY A 483 11.05 17.67 15.64
N ALA A 484 11.29 16.80 14.65
CA ALA A 484 10.24 15.95 14.09
C ALA A 484 9.83 14.87 15.10
N VAL A 485 8.54 14.53 15.13
CA VAL A 485 7.96 13.41 15.87
C VAL A 485 7.05 12.68 14.92
N ASP A 486 7.24 11.37 14.80
CA ASP A 486 6.44 10.53 13.89
C ASP A 486 5.30 9.83 14.63
N VAL A 487 5.51 9.50 15.91
CA VAL A 487 4.55 8.78 16.75
C VAL A 487 4.51 9.40 18.13
N VAL A 488 3.31 9.58 18.67
CA VAL A 488 3.09 9.88 20.09
C VAL A 488 2.57 8.64 20.80
N VAL A 489 3.23 8.23 21.87
CA VAL A 489 2.76 7.17 22.78
C VAL A 489 2.25 7.81 24.06
N MET A 490 0.97 7.59 24.37
CA MET A 490 0.30 8.15 25.54
C MET A 490 0.16 7.12 26.66
N LYS A 491 0.81 7.36 27.78
CA LYS A 491 0.58 6.66 29.05
C LYS A 491 0.45 7.71 30.17
N ALA A 492 -0.43 8.68 29.96
CA ALA A 492 -0.79 9.74 30.89
C ALA A 492 -2.31 9.83 31.00
N GLY A 493 -2.82 10.39 32.09
CA GLY A 493 -4.26 10.55 32.35
C GLY A 493 -4.72 9.87 33.63
N TYR A 494 -3.82 9.25 34.37
CA TYR A 494 -4.15 8.73 35.71
C TYR A 494 -4.51 9.85 36.71
N ASN A 495 -4.12 11.08 36.42
CA ASN A 495 -4.45 12.26 37.23
C ASN A 495 -5.76 12.95 36.80
N GLU A 496 -6.46 12.38 35.81
CA GLU A 496 -7.74 12.92 35.31
C GLU A 496 -8.94 12.32 36.04
N GLY A 497 -10.02 13.11 36.10
CA GLY A 497 -11.35 12.60 36.45
C GLY A 497 -12.02 11.91 35.25
N THR A 498 -13.30 11.60 35.40
CA THR A 498 -14.14 11.09 34.30
C THR A 498 -14.89 12.20 33.56
N ILE A 499 -15.12 13.35 34.23
CA ILE A 499 -15.80 14.50 33.64
C ILE A 499 -14.80 15.27 32.78
N GLY A 500 -15.15 15.51 31.52
CA GLY A 500 -14.30 16.21 30.57
C GLY A 500 -13.18 15.36 29.94
N PHE A 501 -12.98 14.12 30.39
CA PHE A 501 -11.89 13.26 29.91
C PHE A 501 -11.94 13.02 28.40
N GLU A 502 -13.12 12.85 27.82
CA GLU A 502 -13.30 12.70 26.37
C GLU A 502 -12.78 13.92 25.60
N SER A 503 -13.14 15.11 26.03
CA SER A 503 -12.68 16.37 25.44
C SER A 503 -11.14 16.51 25.56
N ASP A 504 -10.57 16.07 26.67
CA ASP A 504 -9.12 16.13 26.90
C ASP A 504 -8.37 15.17 25.96
N VAL A 505 -8.87 13.95 25.76
CA VAL A 505 -8.32 12.99 24.76
C VAL A 505 -8.39 13.56 23.36
N VAL A 506 -9.53 14.11 22.97
CA VAL A 506 -9.71 14.75 21.65
C VAL A 506 -8.70 15.88 21.46
N GLN A 507 -8.49 16.72 22.47
CA GLN A 507 -7.54 17.84 22.37
C GLN A 507 -6.10 17.35 22.22
N VAL A 508 -5.69 16.28 22.89
CA VAL A 508 -4.38 15.63 22.71
C VAL A 508 -4.21 15.17 21.27
N VAL A 509 -5.20 14.45 20.72
CA VAL A 509 -5.17 13.92 19.36
C VAL A 509 -5.11 15.04 18.31
N LEU A 510 -5.93 16.08 18.47
CA LEU A 510 -5.92 17.25 17.59
C LEU A 510 -4.60 18.03 17.64
N THR A 511 -3.96 18.08 18.82
CA THR A 511 -2.63 18.69 18.95
C THR A 511 -1.56 17.90 18.20
N ALA A 512 -1.61 16.57 18.28
CA ALA A 512 -0.71 15.71 17.51
C ALA A 512 -0.95 15.89 15.99
N ARG A 513 -2.21 15.89 15.56
CA ARG A 513 -2.60 16.15 14.15
C ARG A 513 -2.09 17.51 13.64
N ALA A 514 -2.22 18.56 14.45
CA ALA A 514 -1.74 19.90 14.09
C ALA A 514 -0.21 19.97 13.90
N ARG A 515 0.52 19.02 14.44
CA ARG A 515 1.97 18.84 14.24
C ARG A 515 2.33 17.89 13.10
N GLY A 516 1.35 17.35 12.37
CA GLY A 516 1.57 16.36 11.32
C GLY A 516 1.96 14.98 11.87
N ILE A 517 1.55 14.66 13.11
CA ILE A 517 1.79 13.34 13.71
C ILE A 517 0.61 12.44 13.38
N ASP A 518 0.87 11.38 12.62
CA ASP A 518 -0.16 10.51 12.05
C ASP A 518 -0.54 9.32 12.95
N LEU A 519 0.17 9.12 14.07
CA LEU A 519 -0.11 8.03 15.01
C LEU A 519 -0.02 8.51 16.46
N VAL A 520 -1.13 8.38 17.18
CA VAL A 520 -1.23 8.51 18.63
C VAL A 520 -1.60 7.16 19.21
N LEU A 521 -0.65 6.46 19.79
CA LEU A 521 -0.84 5.17 20.43
C LEU A 521 -1.17 5.37 21.92
N TRP A 522 -2.41 5.06 22.31
CA TRP A 522 -2.87 5.24 23.68
C TRP A 522 -2.88 3.93 24.44
N LEU A 523 -2.06 3.84 25.50
CA LEU A 523 -2.05 2.67 26.39
C LEU A 523 -3.20 2.77 27.40
N THR A 524 -4.02 1.71 27.50
CA THR A 524 -5.09 1.64 28.47
C THR A 524 -4.56 1.63 29.91
N TYR A 525 -5.36 2.14 30.84
CA TYR A 525 -5.00 2.27 32.25
C TYR A 525 -5.14 0.94 32.98
N SER A 526 -4.14 0.61 33.81
CA SER A 526 -4.31 -0.40 34.87
C SER A 526 -5.30 0.09 35.88
N GLU A 527 -6.19 -0.78 36.37
CA GLU A 527 -7.35 -0.33 37.15
C GLU A 527 -7.04 -0.09 38.64
N GLY A 528 -5.87 -0.51 39.12
CA GLY A 528 -5.42 -0.22 40.46
C GLY A 528 -6.18 -0.96 41.57
N THR A 529 -6.02 -0.49 42.80
CA THR A 529 -6.76 -0.92 44.00
C THR A 529 -7.30 0.29 44.76
N GLY A 530 -8.44 0.15 45.44
CA GLY A 530 -9.01 1.21 46.28
C GLY A 530 -10.04 2.11 45.58
N THR A 531 -10.20 3.36 46.05
CA THR A 531 -11.26 4.30 45.64
C THR A 531 -11.14 4.80 44.19
N GLN A 532 -10.05 4.54 43.52
CA GLN A 532 -9.80 4.94 42.14
C GLN A 532 -10.30 3.91 41.09
N LEU A 533 -10.72 2.74 41.54
CA LEU A 533 -11.16 1.61 40.70
C LEU A 533 -12.25 1.97 39.69
N ASN A 534 -13.12 2.95 39.99
CA ASN A 534 -14.27 3.23 39.14
C ASN A 534 -13.97 4.18 37.97
N ARG A 535 -12.91 5.00 38.03
CA ARG A 535 -12.65 5.99 36.98
C ARG A 535 -11.84 5.43 35.82
N TYR A 536 -10.87 4.56 36.06
CA TYR A 536 -10.00 4.03 34.99
C TYR A 536 -10.74 3.14 33.99
N PRO A 537 -11.68 2.25 34.39
CA PRO A 537 -12.53 1.54 33.44
C PRO A 537 -13.35 2.48 32.55
N ILE A 538 -13.90 3.58 33.11
CA ILE A 538 -14.67 4.57 32.36
C ILE A 538 -13.75 5.29 31.34
N ASN A 539 -12.58 5.73 31.78
CA ASN A 539 -11.64 6.40 30.91
C ASN A 539 -11.12 5.46 29.81
N ASN A 540 -10.84 4.20 30.11
CA ASN A 540 -10.50 3.17 29.11
C ASN A 540 -11.61 3.00 28.05
N ALA A 541 -12.88 2.97 28.48
CA ALA A 541 -14.02 2.86 27.58
C ALA A 541 -14.15 4.09 26.65
N VAL A 542 -13.86 5.29 27.17
CA VAL A 542 -13.83 6.53 26.35
C VAL A 542 -12.78 6.43 25.25
N VAL A 543 -11.54 6.08 25.59
CA VAL A 543 -10.46 6.00 24.59
C VAL A 543 -10.77 4.96 23.51
N ARG A 544 -11.23 3.75 23.90
CA ARG A 544 -11.64 2.70 22.95
C ARG A 544 -12.78 3.16 22.03
N ARG A 545 -13.78 3.85 22.56
CA ARG A 545 -14.90 4.37 21.77
C ARG A 545 -14.43 5.42 20.76
N LEU A 546 -13.58 6.35 21.17
CA LEU A 546 -13.03 7.37 20.27
C LEU A 546 -12.21 6.75 19.14
N ALA A 547 -11.34 5.80 19.44
CA ALA A 547 -10.58 5.07 18.42
C ALA A 547 -11.49 4.30 17.45
N ALA A 548 -12.51 3.60 17.97
CA ALA A 548 -13.45 2.83 17.17
C ALA A 548 -14.41 3.71 16.34
N SER A 549 -14.56 5.00 16.64
CA SER A 549 -15.47 5.90 15.94
C SER A 549 -15.06 6.23 14.50
N GLY A 550 -13.78 6.05 14.15
CA GLY A 550 -13.21 6.46 12.86
C GLY A 550 -13.04 7.98 12.69
N ALA A 551 -13.50 8.80 13.64
CA ALA A 551 -13.37 10.27 13.58
C ALA A 551 -11.91 10.75 13.79
N TYR A 552 -11.11 9.89 14.40
CA TYR A 552 -9.70 10.16 14.75
C TYR A 552 -8.82 9.00 14.24
N PRO A 553 -8.56 8.92 12.94
CA PRO A 553 -7.85 7.78 12.34
C PRO A 553 -6.40 7.62 12.85
N GLU A 554 -5.81 8.70 13.38
CA GLU A 554 -4.50 8.68 14.04
C GLU A 554 -4.51 8.03 15.43
N LEU A 555 -5.67 7.91 16.10
CA LEU A 555 -5.78 7.33 17.43
C LEU A 555 -5.90 5.81 17.37
N GLN A 556 -4.92 5.12 17.94
CA GLN A 556 -4.94 3.68 18.16
C GLN A 556 -4.82 3.36 19.64
N VAL A 557 -5.39 2.22 20.04
CA VAL A 557 -5.42 1.80 21.45
C VAL A 557 -4.59 0.53 21.61
N ALA A 558 -3.60 0.60 22.49
CA ALA A 558 -2.83 -0.54 22.98
C ALA A 558 -3.43 -1.01 24.30
N ASP A 559 -3.96 -2.24 24.37
CA ASP A 559 -4.69 -2.71 25.56
C ASP A 559 -3.76 -3.22 26.68
N TRP A 560 -2.92 -2.31 27.19
CA TRP A 560 -1.99 -2.57 28.27
C TRP A 560 -2.66 -3.19 29.51
N ARG A 561 -3.90 -2.80 29.83
CA ARG A 561 -4.66 -3.38 30.93
C ARG A 561 -4.80 -4.89 30.81
N THR A 562 -5.22 -5.36 29.65
CA THR A 562 -5.42 -6.80 29.37
C THR A 562 -4.07 -7.51 29.25
N TYR A 563 -3.11 -6.91 28.54
CA TYR A 563 -1.77 -7.46 28.36
C TYR A 563 -1.05 -7.70 29.69
N ALA A 564 -1.16 -6.79 30.65
CA ALA A 564 -0.49 -6.86 31.95
C ALA A 564 -1.33 -7.51 33.07
N ALA A 565 -2.54 -8.00 32.78
CA ALA A 565 -3.52 -8.43 33.79
C ALA A 565 -2.99 -9.51 34.74
N ASN A 566 -2.20 -10.46 34.23
CA ASN A 566 -1.67 -11.60 34.99
C ASN A 566 -0.26 -11.35 35.58
N SER A 567 0.26 -10.13 35.47
CA SER A 567 1.65 -9.79 35.80
C SER A 567 1.74 -8.91 37.07
N SER A 568 1.23 -9.42 38.20
CA SER A 568 1.20 -8.67 39.45
C SER A 568 2.56 -8.16 39.91
N GLY A 569 3.66 -8.87 39.62
CA GLY A 569 5.03 -8.45 39.94
C GLY A 569 5.56 -7.27 39.10
N TRP A 570 4.78 -6.78 38.13
CA TRP A 570 5.13 -5.58 37.35
C TRP A 570 4.75 -4.27 38.03
N TYR A 571 3.94 -4.32 39.07
CA TYR A 571 3.38 -3.16 39.74
C TYR A 571 3.79 -3.08 41.20
N ALA A 572 3.84 -1.86 41.72
CA ALA A 572 3.83 -1.61 43.16
C ALA A 572 2.50 -2.08 43.80
N GLY A 573 2.42 -2.00 45.12
CA GLY A 573 1.23 -2.46 45.86
C GLY A 573 -0.08 -1.79 45.47
N ASP A 574 -0.05 -0.62 44.84
CA ASP A 574 -1.22 0.09 44.30
C ASP A 574 -1.72 -0.44 42.96
N ARG A 575 -0.97 -1.34 42.31
CA ARG A 575 -1.24 -1.91 40.98
C ARG A 575 -1.36 -0.87 39.84
N VAL A 576 -0.80 0.29 40.03
CA VAL A 576 -0.80 1.39 39.04
C VAL A 576 0.62 1.78 38.66
N HIS A 577 1.49 2.01 39.65
CA HIS A 577 2.86 2.38 39.41
C HIS A 577 3.74 1.17 39.07
N LEU A 578 4.54 1.30 37.99
CA LEU A 578 5.39 0.24 37.51
C LEU A 578 6.64 0.05 38.40
N GLN A 579 7.00 -1.20 38.66
CA GLN A 579 8.32 -1.58 39.13
C GLN A 579 9.26 -1.82 37.94
N GLY A 580 10.55 -2.12 38.18
CA GLY A 580 11.54 -2.30 37.11
C GLY A 580 11.16 -3.32 36.05
N ALA A 581 10.59 -4.49 36.45
CA ALA A 581 10.10 -5.48 35.52
C ALA A 581 8.90 -4.98 34.67
N GLY A 582 8.00 -4.21 35.28
CA GLY A 582 6.86 -3.62 34.61
C GLY A 582 7.27 -2.48 33.66
N ALA A 583 8.26 -1.68 34.04
CA ALA A 583 8.81 -0.65 33.17
C ALA A 583 9.46 -1.27 31.91
N TRP A 584 10.22 -2.36 32.10
CA TRP A 584 10.78 -3.11 30.99
C TRP A 584 9.71 -3.70 30.07
N ALA A 585 8.71 -4.35 30.63
CA ALA A 585 7.60 -4.94 29.88
C ALA A 585 6.79 -3.88 29.13
N THR A 586 6.59 -2.68 29.71
CA THR A 586 5.95 -1.55 29.03
C THR A 586 6.78 -1.09 27.83
N ALA A 587 8.10 -1.02 27.97
CA ALA A 587 8.99 -0.60 26.89
C ALA A 587 8.99 -1.61 25.72
N ASP A 588 9.07 -2.93 26.00
CA ASP A 588 8.96 -3.99 24.98
C ASP A 588 7.58 -3.98 24.30
N TYR A 589 6.53 -3.85 25.08
CA TYR A 589 5.15 -3.77 24.56
C TYR A 589 4.95 -2.57 23.64
N VAL A 590 5.42 -1.39 24.03
CA VAL A 590 5.38 -0.18 23.20
C VAL A 590 6.18 -0.40 21.91
N SER A 591 7.36 -1.04 22.01
CA SER A 591 8.19 -1.29 20.83
C SER A 591 7.51 -2.21 19.82
N ARG A 592 6.80 -3.25 20.28
CA ARG A 592 6.00 -4.14 19.44
C ARG A 592 4.80 -3.44 18.84
N TRP A 593 4.08 -2.62 19.63
CA TRP A 593 2.95 -1.85 19.14
C TRP A 593 3.34 -0.78 18.12
N VAL A 594 4.44 -0.08 18.33
CA VAL A 594 4.96 0.88 17.33
C VAL A 594 5.34 0.14 16.06
N ALA A 595 6.02 -1.02 16.17
CA ALA A 595 6.35 -1.83 15.00
C ALA A 595 5.09 -2.32 14.27
N HIS A 596 4.08 -2.85 14.98
CA HIS A 596 2.80 -3.25 14.43
C HIS A 596 2.09 -2.11 13.72
N ALA A 597 1.85 -1.00 14.43
CA ALA A 597 1.11 0.15 13.90
C ALA A 597 1.82 0.87 12.73
N THR A 598 3.11 0.68 12.57
CA THR A 598 3.91 1.21 11.47
C THR A 598 4.38 0.13 10.48
N HIS A 599 3.79 -1.07 10.57
CA HIS A 599 4.05 -2.23 9.68
C HIS A 599 5.54 -2.60 9.56
N ARG A 600 6.28 -2.54 10.64
CA ARG A 600 7.72 -2.85 10.70
C ARG A 600 7.96 -4.25 11.24
N PRO A 601 9.16 -4.82 11.00
CA PRO A 601 9.58 -6.03 11.69
C PRO A 601 9.47 -5.88 13.20
N CYS A 602 9.10 -6.96 13.90
CA CYS A 602 9.12 -6.95 15.36
C CYS A 602 10.52 -6.61 15.88
N PRO A 603 10.65 -5.81 16.95
CA PRO A 603 11.96 -5.48 17.52
C PRO A 603 12.67 -6.69 18.12
N MET A 604 11.90 -7.74 18.45
CA MET A 604 12.35 -8.99 19.06
C MET A 604 11.41 -10.13 18.67
N PRO A 605 11.89 -11.39 18.59
CA PRO A 605 11.02 -12.53 18.38
C PRO A 605 10.00 -12.64 19.54
N TRP A 606 8.82 -13.19 19.25
CA TRP A 606 7.80 -13.43 20.27
C TRP A 606 8.16 -14.60 21.17
N VAL A 607 8.80 -15.62 20.58
CA VAL A 607 9.30 -16.80 21.29
C VAL A 607 10.84 -16.78 21.23
N PRO A 608 11.55 -16.99 22.36
CA PRO A 608 13.00 -17.04 22.39
C PRO A 608 13.58 -18.02 21.36
N GLY A 609 14.53 -17.54 20.54
CA GLY A 609 15.20 -18.35 19.51
C GLY A 609 14.44 -18.51 18.20
N ALA A 610 13.21 -18.00 18.10
CA ALA A 610 12.48 -17.90 16.83
C ALA A 610 13.00 -16.76 15.96
N ALA A 611 12.66 -16.77 14.67
CA ALA A 611 12.83 -15.58 13.81
C ALA A 611 11.89 -14.46 14.28
N VAL A 612 12.25 -13.22 13.97
CA VAL A 612 11.34 -12.08 14.19
C VAL A 612 10.27 -12.08 13.11
N ASP A 613 9.04 -11.75 13.52
CA ASP A 613 7.93 -11.58 12.58
C ASP A 613 8.09 -10.28 11.79
N ASP A 614 7.82 -10.33 10.49
CA ASP A 614 7.83 -9.20 9.58
C ASP A 614 6.65 -9.30 8.59
N PRO A 615 5.64 -8.41 8.68
CA PRO A 615 5.47 -7.36 9.70
C PRO A 615 5.15 -7.88 11.10
N CYS A 616 5.32 -7.02 12.10
CA CYS A 616 5.01 -7.35 13.49
C CYS A 616 3.50 -7.55 13.66
N PRO A 617 3.03 -8.70 14.19
CA PRO A 617 1.61 -8.94 14.43
C PRO A 617 1.07 -8.06 15.55
N ASP A 618 -0.26 -7.98 15.66
CA ASP A 618 -0.93 -7.27 16.75
C ASP A 618 -0.50 -7.85 18.11
N PRO A 619 0.13 -7.06 18.99
CA PRO A 619 0.64 -7.54 20.27
C PRO A 619 -0.46 -8.01 21.21
N ASP A 620 -1.65 -7.42 21.20
CA ASP A 620 -2.77 -7.81 22.07
C ASP A 620 -3.37 -9.14 21.61
N ALA A 621 -3.58 -9.31 20.31
CA ALA A 621 -4.08 -10.56 19.74
C ALA A 621 -3.06 -11.70 19.93
N THR A 622 -1.77 -11.43 19.77
CA THR A 622 -0.70 -12.42 19.93
C THR A 622 -0.57 -12.83 21.40
N ALA A 623 -0.59 -11.87 22.34
CA ALA A 623 -0.57 -12.17 23.78
C ALA A 623 -1.81 -12.97 24.24
N ALA A 624 -2.97 -12.69 23.66
CA ALA A 624 -4.19 -13.47 23.93
C ALA A 624 -4.07 -14.91 23.43
N ALA A 625 -3.38 -15.14 22.31
CA ALA A 625 -3.25 -16.45 21.69
C ALA A 625 -2.16 -17.34 22.33
N ILE A 626 -0.98 -16.80 22.62
CA ILE A 626 0.21 -17.55 23.07
C ILE A 626 0.81 -17.07 24.39
N GLY A 627 0.18 -16.09 25.02
CA GLY A 627 0.63 -15.51 26.30
C GLY A 627 1.58 -14.33 26.14
N THR A 628 1.70 -13.56 27.20
CA THR A 628 2.64 -12.43 27.29
C THR A 628 4.07 -12.95 27.31
N PRO A 629 4.98 -12.46 26.46
CA PRO A 629 6.35 -12.96 26.42
C PRO A 629 7.12 -12.61 27.68
N ASP A 630 7.81 -13.58 28.24
CA ASP A 630 8.81 -13.36 29.32
C ASP A 630 10.21 -13.40 28.71
N LEU A 631 10.67 -12.28 28.23
CA LEU A 631 11.98 -12.14 27.57
C LEU A 631 13.09 -11.69 28.51
N ARG A 632 12.84 -11.62 29.83
CA ARG A 632 13.80 -11.13 30.82
C ARG A 632 15.11 -11.91 30.82
N GLY A 633 15.11 -13.19 30.46
CA GLY A 633 16.32 -14.00 30.35
C GLY A 633 17.15 -13.76 29.08
N LEU A 634 16.61 -13.07 28.08
CA LEU A 634 17.31 -12.74 26.82
C LEU A 634 18.09 -11.43 26.89
N TYR A 635 17.79 -10.61 27.89
CA TYR A 635 18.50 -9.37 28.14
C TYR A 635 19.33 -9.57 29.41
N SER A 636 20.64 -9.67 29.29
CA SER A 636 21.52 -9.55 30.46
C SER A 636 21.35 -8.15 31.04
N PHE A 637 20.74 -8.07 32.20
CA PHE A 637 20.57 -6.85 32.99
C PHE A 637 21.91 -6.35 33.54
#